data_410660bbd00805356177603b1b8ebec6
#
_entry.id   410660bbd00805356177603b1b8ebec6
#
_cell.length_a   1.000
_cell.length_b   1.000
_cell.length_c   1.000
_cell.angle_alpha   90.00
_cell.angle_beta   90.00
_cell.angle_gamma   90.00
#
_symmetry.space_group_name_H-M   'P 1'
#
loop_
_entity.id
_entity.type
_entity.pdbx_description
1 polymer ?
#
loop_
_entity_poly.entity_id
_entity_poly.type
_entity_poly.pdbx_seq_one_letter_code
_entity_poly.pdbx_strand_id
1 'polypeptide(L)'
;MPPKKKLPLQDNAVSVPTATSAQRATEGKGRIFLIDTMSFIFRAYHAMARQRPMSTKTGVPTAATYVFVNMLRKLRDDFSPEYLAAVFDVGAPTFRNQQAEAITTIRKFDIKTQTFKESQYGGYKANRAEMPGDLVQQIPYIRRALEAYRIPILQLEGYEADDVIGTLARKAAAESYPVFVVSSDKDMLQLVNDKVCVLNPPKDNLICDASKVEEILGVPPSKVVDVMALRGDSIDNIPGAPGIGDKGSVDLIRRFGSVEQALEHAAEVEKKTYRESLQNNRDNILYSKQLVTIDTNVAVDLNVPAMKADEPDVEFLRALFAELEFTSLLKELLPVVEVKEGDYREIKSKAEFEEYLKGLDEGAPLAVAISSEQTESTDSESALDDGSGPPQSGFLALRPADEAPSAAAVERFAVSNAPGSGAMALLEDRALVDLVKSVLEDAARPKTLHDLKSALHYFGERFGEHGIALAGVQHDPMLYSYLLDPTYSSHSLPEVALRRFNLKLSGNLAEAADIAGRLASALRKEVDDQGLTSVYEEIDAPLVPVLERMESAGVKIDLSALEQMSAKLQREAAAKAREIYERCGMDFNINSPKQLGDVLFNKLALPIPVKYGKGKKISTAVEVLEGLAEEHEVPRLVLEYRQLTKLKSTYVDALPALIRSHSGRVHTTFGQTGTATGRLSSANPNLQNIPIRTELGREIRAAFIAEPGHVLLAADYSQIELRLLAHFSKDKLLVEAFRHGDDIHTLTASQVFGVPPLMVTPDHRRQAKVVNFGIVYGLSAFGLAQNLGIEPAEARKFIDAYFEKYAGVRAFIDATLEQTRRDQKVKTMFG
;
A
#
# COMPACT_ATOMS: atom_id res chain seq x y z
N MET A 1 22.13 4.95 53.91
CA MET A 1 21.26 3.87 53.45
C MET A 1 21.94 3.17 52.30
N PRO A 2 22.12 1.84 52.30
CA PRO A 2 22.92 1.11 51.35
C PRO A 2 22.18 0.90 50.01
N PRO A 3 22.87 0.64 48.88
CA PRO A 3 22.27 0.53 47.56
C PRO A 3 21.55 -0.80 47.39
N LYS A 4 20.37 -0.73 46.75
CA LYS A 4 19.54 -1.91 46.40
C LYS A 4 20.21 -2.74 45.33
N LYS A 5 20.40 -4.03 45.61
CA LYS A 5 20.85 -5.07 44.69
C LYS A 5 19.92 -5.18 43.48
N LYS A 6 20.48 -5.17 42.26
CA LYS A 6 19.83 -5.63 41.04
C LYS A 6 19.64 -7.15 41.10
N LEU A 7 18.39 -7.59 40.95
CA LEU A 7 18.06 -8.98 40.64
C LEU A 7 18.36 -9.25 39.15
N PRO A 8 18.80 -10.45 38.78
CA PRO A 8 19.10 -10.79 37.41
C PRO A 8 17.80 -10.93 36.62
N LEU A 9 17.75 -10.32 35.44
CA LEU A 9 16.73 -10.54 34.42
C LEU A 9 16.81 -12.01 33.98
N GLN A 10 15.73 -12.74 34.22
CA GLN A 10 15.51 -14.03 33.58
C GLN A 10 15.20 -13.78 32.10
N ASP A 11 16.01 -14.31 31.23
CA ASP A 11 15.74 -14.48 29.82
C ASP A 11 14.50 -15.35 29.65
N ASN A 12 13.34 -14.71 29.45
CA ASN A 12 12.19 -15.37 28.86
C ASN A 12 12.34 -15.25 27.33
N ALA A 13 13.17 -16.11 26.78
CA ALA A 13 13.04 -16.47 25.39
C ALA A 13 11.63 -17.05 25.22
N VAL A 14 10.73 -16.31 24.59
CA VAL A 14 9.47 -16.83 24.09
C VAL A 14 9.84 -17.84 22.99
N SER A 15 9.91 -19.11 23.40
CA SER A 15 10.01 -20.20 22.47
C SER A 15 8.77 -20.16 21.55
N VAL A 16 8.99 -19.90 20.27
CA VAL A 16 8.06 -20.23 19.19
C VAL A 16 7.58 -21.65 19.45
N PRO A 17 6.26 -21.95 19.48
CA PRO A 17 5.80 -23.30 19.63
C PRO A 17 6.28 -24.09 18.40
N THR A 18 7.35 -24.81 18.55
CA THR A 18 7.72 -25.88 17.62
C THR A 18 6.54 -26.83 17.52
N ALA A 19 6.11 -27.09 16.30
CA ALA A 19 5.05 -27.98 15.89
C ALA A 19 5.19 -29.36 16.58
N THR A 20 4.60 -29.51 17.75
CA THR A 20 4.61 -30.73 18.54
C THR A 20 3.29 -31.47 18.35
N SER A 21 3.22 -32.24 17.31
CA SER A 21 2.49 -33.54 17.14
C SER A 21 2.35 -33.91 15.66
N ALA A 22 2.33 -32.98 14.72
CA ALA A 22 2.32 -33.28 13.28
C ALA A 22 3.70 -33.63 12.69
N GLN A 23 4.77 -33.51 13.48
CA GLN A 23 6.16 -33.85 13.07
C GLN A 23 6.62 -35.25 13.44
N ARG A 24 5.75 -36.14 13.86
CA ARG A 24 6.13 -37.56 13.79
C ARG A 24 6.03 -38.03 12.34
N ALA A 25 7.12 -37.85 11.61
CA ALA A 25 7.37 -38.52 10.36
C ALA A 25 7.17 -40.02 10.58
N THR A 26 6.00 -40.51 10.19
CA THR A 26 5.86 -41.91 9.82
C THR A 26 6.60 -42.04 8.50
N GLU A 27 7.61 -42.87 8.44
CA GLU A 27 8.20 -43.38 7.19
C GLU A 27 7.05 -43.73 6.23
N GLY A 28 6.84 -42.98 5.14
CA GLY A 28 5.84 -43.40 4.20
C GLY A 28 5.47 -42.42 3.10
N LYS A 29 4.53 -41.62 3.22
CA LYS A 29 3.93 -40.90 2.10
C LYS A 29 3.97 -39.37 2.34
N GLY A 30 4.23 -38.61 1.28
CA GLY A 30 4.30 -37.13 1.33
C GLY A 30 2.92 -36.49 1.68
N ARG A 31 2.94 -35.25 2.13
CA ARG A 31 1.75 -34.50 2.56
C ARG A 31 1.03 -33.86 1.36
N ILE A 32 -0.30 -33.98 1.36
CA ILE A 32 -1.17 -33.42 0.33
C ILE A 32 -1.85 -32.17 0.88
N PHE A 33 -1.73 -31.04 0.15
CA PHE A 33 -2.41 -29.78 0.45
C PHE A 33 -3.48 -29.51 -0.61
N LEU A 34 -4.74 -29.38 -0.19
CA LEU A 34 -5.88 -29.07 -1.03
C LEU A 34 -6.34 -27.64 -0.71
N ILE A 35 -6.16 -26.72 -1.66
CA ILE A 35 -6.53 -25.30 -1.48
C ILE A 35 -7.99 -25.12 -1.91
N ASP A 36 -8.83 -24.66 -1.00
CA ASP A 36 -10.10 -24.02 -1.30
C ASP A 36 -9.82 -22.67 -1.94
N THR A 37 -9.80 -22.65 -3.27
CA THR A 37 -9.25 -21.52 -4.01
C THR A 37 -10.15 -20.29 -3.93
N MET A 38 -11.46 -20.45 -3.91
CA MET A 38 -12.37 -19.31 -3.81
C MET A 38 -12.29 -18.63 -2.44
N SER A 39 -12.21 -19.42 -1.34
CA SER A 39 -11.94 -18.86 -0.01
C SER A 39 -10.61 -18.09 0.03
N PHE A 40 -9.58 -18.61 -0.64
CA PHE A 40 -8.26 -17.97 -0.72
C PHE A 40 -8.28 -16.67 -1.55
N ILE A 41 -9.02 -16.65 -2.67
CA ILE A 41 -9.21 -15.49 -3.54
C ILE A 41 -9.98 -14.37 -2.83
N PHE A 42 -11.15 -14.71 -2.24
CA PHE A 42 -11.95 -13.70 -1.52
C PHE A 42 -11.18 -13.08 -0.36
N ARG A 43 -10.36 -13.88 0.33
CA ARG A 43 -9.47 -13.38 1.35
C ARG A 43 -8.45 -12.40 0.79
N ALA A 44 -7.78 -12.75 -0.31
CA ALA A 44 -6.81 -11.90 -0.97
C ALA A 44 -7.45 -10.56 -1.38
N TYR A 45 -8.63 -10.62 -1.96
CA TYR A 45 -9.41 -9.45 -2.35
C TYR A 45 -9.74 -8.55 -1.14
N HIS A 46 -10.27 -9.12 -0.06
CA HIS A 46 -10.63 -8.34 1.12
C HIS A 46 -9.44 -7.82 1.93
N ALA A 47 -8.28 -8.45 1.82
CA ALA A 47 -7.06 -7.97 2.47
C ALA A 47 -6.63 -6.61 1.88
N MET A 48 -6.79 -6.41 0.57
CA MET A 48 -6.41 -5.18 -0.14
C MET A 48 -7.54 -4.16 -0.31
N ALA A 49 -8.80 -4.55 -0.12
CA ALA A 49 -9.95 -3.63 -0.23
C ALA A 49 -9.87 -2.42 0.73
N ARG A 50 -8.94 -2.42 1.68
CA ARG A 50 -8.67 -1.35 2.67
C ARG A 50 -7.40 -0.56 2.38
N GLN A 51 -6.61 -0.95 1.39
CA GLN A 51 -5.38 -0.28 0.96
C GLN A 51 -5.61 0.37 -0.41
N ARG A 52 -4.58 1.04 -0.94
CA ARG A 52 -4.69 1.68 -2.25
C ARG A 52 -5.05 0.64 -3.33
N PRO A 53 -6.00 0.95 -4.23
CA PRO A 53 -6.30 0.07 -5.35
C PRO A 53 -5.03 -0.11 -6.18
N MET A 54 -4.63 -1.38 -6.42
CA MET A 54 -3.56 -1.72 -7.33
C MET A 54 -4.15 -2.07 -8.69
N SER A 55 -3.66 -1.42 -9.72
CA SER A 55 -3.98 -1.73 -11.11
C SER A 55 -2.77 -1.51 -11.99
N THR A 56 -2.71 -2.18 -13.14
CA THR A 56 -1.73 -1.87 -14.19
C THR A 56 -1.99 -0.47 -14.74
N LYS A 57 -1.03 0.06 -15.48
CA LYS A 57 -1.17 1.33 -16.24
C LYS A 57 -2.34 1.31 -17.23
N THR A 58 -2.69 0.14 -17.74
CA THR A 58 -3.84 -0.09 -18.62
C THR A 58 -5.17 -0.20 -17.87
N GLY A 59 -5.15 -0.09 -16.53
CA GLY A 59 -6.34 -0.09 -15.68
C GLY A 59 -6.84 -1.48 -15.28
N VAL A 60 -6.08 -2.55 -15.54
CA VAL A 60 -6.42 -3.91 -15.09
C VAL A 60 -6.23 -3.99 -13.57
N PRO A 61 -7.26 -4.33 -12.79
CA PRO A 61 -7.12 -4.51 -11.35
C PRO A 61 -6.22 -5.71 -11.01
N THR A 62 -5.28 -5.54 -10.08
CA THR A 62 -4.24 -6.56 -9.79
C THR A 62 -4.08 -6.90 -8.31
N ALA A 63 -4.74 -6.16 -7.42
CA ALA A 63 -4.56 -6.26 -5.97
C ALA A 63 -4.80 -7.67 -5.42
N ALA A 64 -5.91 -8.32 -5.80
CA ALA A 64 -6.24 -9.67 -5.34
C ALA A 64 -5.24 -10.71 -5.87
N THR A 65 -4.82 -10.58 -7.13
CA THR A 65 -3.82 -11.46 -7.75
C THR A 65 -2.48 -11.35 -7.02
N TYR A 66 -2.02 -10.14 -6.71
CA TYR A 66 -0.78 -9.90 -5.98
C TYR A 66 -0.77 -10.56 -4.60
N VAL A 67 -1.84 -10.33 -3.82
CA VAL A 67 -1.96 -10.93 -2.48
C VAL A 67 -2.10 -12.44 -2.56
N PHE A 68 -2.86 -12.96 -3.54
CA PHE A 68 -3.01 -14.40 -3.76
C PHE A 68 -1.66 -15.07 -4.01
N VAL A 69 -0.85 -14.51 -4.90
CA VAL A 69 0.51 -15.02 -5.21
C VAL A 69 1.39 -15.02 -3.97
N ASN A 70 1.40 -13.93 -3.20
CA ASN A 70 2.18 -13.87 -1.96
C ASN A 70 1.71 -14.88 -0.90
N MET A 71 0.39 -15.07 -0.76
CA MET A 71 -0.15 -16.08 0.15
C MET A 71 0.23 -17.50 -0.30
N LEU A 72 0.21 -17.77 -1.61
CA LEU A 72 0.61 -19.06 -2.18
C LEU A 72 2.10 -19.34 -1.95
N ARG A 73 2.94 -18.33 -2.18
CA ARG A 73 4.40 -18.42 -1.90
C ARG A 73 4.64 -18.71 -0.43
N LYS A 74 4.03 -17.93 0.46
CA LYS A 74 4.15 -18.15 1.90
C LYS A 74 3.72 -19.57 2.31
N LEU A 75 2.65 -20.09 1.72
CA LEU A 75 2.22 -21.48 1.97
C LEU A 75 3.30 -22.49 1.55
N ARG A 76 3.92 -22.29 0.39
CA ARG A 76 5.00 -23.15 -0.09
C ARG A 76 6.25 -23.06 0.78
N ASP A 77 6.63 -21.86 1.19
CA ASP A 77 7.82 -21.62 2.02
C ASP A 77 7.65 -22.16 3.44
N ASP A 78 6.50 -21.87 4.09
CA ASP A 78 6.23 -22.28 5.48
C ASP A 78 6.05 -23.80 5.63
N PHE A 79 5.47 -24.48 4.62
CA PHE A 79 5.08 -25.90 4.75
C PHE A 79 5.82 -26.85 3.82
N SER A 80 6.48 -26.36 2.78
CA SER A 80 7.17 -27.18 1.76
C SER A 80 6.34 -28.42 1.35
N PRO A 81 5.12 -28.21 0.78
CA PRO A 81 4.19 -29.29 0.45
C PRO A 81 4.80 -30.22 -0.59
N GLU A 82 4.68 -31.55 -0.40
CA GLU A 82 5.12 -32.52 -1.39
C GLU A 82 4.09 -32.66 -2.52
N TYR A 83 2.79 -32.47 -2.21
CA TYR A 83 1.70 -32.47 -3.17
C TYR A 83 0.76 -31.30 -2.90
N LEU A 84 0.34 -30.63 -3.95
CA LEU A 84 -0.48 -29.40 -3.85
C LEU A 84 -1.47 -29.34 -5.01
N ALA A 85 -2.74 -29.04 -4.73
CA ALA A 85 -3.77 -28.83 -5.73
C ALA A 85 -4.69 -27.67 -5.34
N ALA A 86 -5.16 -26.92 -6.33
CA ALA A 86 -6.12 -25.85 -6.19
C ALA A 86 -7.52 -26.32 -6.66
N VAL A 87 -8.53 -26.20 -5.80
CA VAL A 87 -9.89 -26.63 -6.14
C VAL A 87 -10.76 -25.40 -6.33
N PHE A 88 -11.43 -25.32 -7.49
CA PHE A 88 -12.32 -24.20 -7.85
C PHE A 88 -13.79 -24.61 -7.85
N ASP A 89 -14.65 -23.67 -7.46
CA ASP A 89 -16.08 -23.75 -7.75
C ASP A 89 -16.33 -23.52 -9.25
N VAL A 90 -17.23 -24.32 -9.81
CA VAL A 90 -17.78 -24.07 -11.16
C VAL A 90 -19.03 -23.23 -10.99
N GLY A 91 -19.13 -22.10 -11.67
CA GLY A 91 -20.22 -21.14 -11.54
C GLY A 91 -21.61 -21.63 -12.04
N ALA A 92 -21.81 -22.93 -12.12
CA ALA A 92 -23.07 -23.58 -12.50
C ALA A 92 -23.89 -23.96 -11.26
N PRO A 93 -25.24 -24.10 -11.37
CA PRO A 93 -26.06 -24.59 -10.27
C PRO A 93 -25.58 -25.97 -9.79
N THR A 94 -25.49 -26.11 -8.48
CA THR A 94 -25.06 -27.36 -7.84
C THR A 94 -26.29 -28.22 -7.47
N PHE A 95 -26.07 -29.48 -7.13
CA PHE A 95 -27.14 -30.36 -6.65
C PHE A 95 -27.86 -29.77 -5.41
N ARG A 96 -27.19 -28.97 -4.58
CA ARG A 96 -27.79 -28.26 -3.43
C ARG A 96 -28.81 -27.23 -3.85
N ASN A 97 -28.62 -26.55 -4.99
CA ASN A 97 -29.64 -25.64 -5.53
C ASN A 97 -30.91 -26.39 -5.92
N GLN A 98 -30.77 -27.56 -6.56
CA GLN A 98 -31.90 -28.39 -6.92
C GLN A 98 -32.61 -28.94 -5.67
N GLN A 99 -31.87 -29.36 -4.65
CA GLN A 99 -32.45 -29.77 -3.37
C GLN A 99 -33.17 -28.60 -2.70
N ALA A 100 -32.65 -27.35 -2.83
CA ALA A 100 -33.21 -26.15 -2.21
C ALA A 100 -34.59 -25.78 -2.77
N GLU A 101 -34.95 -26.19 -3.97
CA GLU A 101 -36.28 -25.96 -4.56
C GLU A 101 -37.41 -26.73 -3.83
N ALA A 102 -37.08 -27.74 -3.05
CA ALA A 102 -38.05 -28.50 -2.26
C ALA A 102 -38.60 -27.73 -1.05
N ILE A 103 -37.96 -26.67 -0.59
CA ILE A 103 -38.43 -25.81 0.49
C ILE A 103 -39.05 -24.53 -0.07
N THR A 104 -40.31 -24.32 0.24
CA THR A 104 -41.06 -23.11 -0.17
C THR A 104 -41.16 -22.08 0.96
N THR A 105 -41.20 -22.54 2.23
CA THR A 105 -41.38 -21.68 3.39
C THR A 105 -40.45 -22.04 4.53
N ILE A 106 -40.00 -21.01 5.22
CA ILE A 106 -39.18 -21.13 6.45
C ILE A 106 -39.81 -20.31 7.57
N ARG A 107 -39.55 -20.73 8.83
CA ARG A 107 -39.94 -19.94 10.00
C ARG A 107 -38.70 -19.18 10.50
N LYS A 108 -38.88 -17.90 10.79
CA LYS A 108 -37.86 -17.03 11.41
C LYS A 108 -38.31 -16.64 12.81
N PHE A 109 -37.40 -16.67 13.77
CA PHE A 109 -37.67 -16.19 15.13
C PHE A 109 -37.43 -14.67 15.24
N ASP A 110 -38.45 -13.94 15.62
CA ASP A 110 -38.40 -12.51 15.85
C ASP A 110 -37.97 -12.25 17.30
N ILE A 111 -36.74 -11.76 17.50
CA ILE A 111 -36.14 -11.52 18.82
C ILE A 111 -36.95 -10.42 19.60
N LYS A 112 -37.53 -9.46 18.89
CA LYS A 112 -38.29 -8.37 19.53
C LYS A 112 -39.65 -8.80 20.06
N THR A 113 -40.37 -9.58 19.27
CA THR A 113 -41.70 -10.05 19.63
C THR A 113 -41.71 -11.42 20.31
N GLN A 114 -40.55 -12.11 20.36
CA GLN A 114 -40.41 -13.49 20.88
C GLN A 114 -41.37 -14.48 20.22
N THR A 115 -41.67 -14.26 18.92
CA THR A 115 -42.61 -15.10 18.14
C THR A 115 -41.98 -15.64 16.88
N PHE A 116 -42.48 -16.76 16.37
CA PHE A 116 -42.11 -17.32 15.08
C PHE A 116 -42.98 -16.74 13.97
N LYS A 117 -42.36 -16.28 12.89
CA LYS A 117 -43.02 -15.79 11.68
C LYS A 117 -42.68 -16.65 10.48
N GLU A 118 -43.63 -17.01 9.66
CA GLU A 118 -43.39 -17.69 8.39
C GLU A 118 -42.97 -16.69 7.31
N SER A 119 -42.03 -17.08 6.47
CA SER A 119 -41.57 -16.31 5.31
C SER A 119 -41.23 -17.26 4.16
N GLN A 120 -41.38 -16.79 2.92
CA GLN A 120 -40.91 -17.53 1.76
C GLN A 120 -39.39 -17.75 1.85
N TYR A 121 -38.94 -18.94 1.45
CA TYR A 121 -37.52 -19.27 1.36
C TYR A 121 -36.97 -18.77 0.04
N GLY A 122 -35.96 -17.97 0.07
CA GLY A 122 -35.32 -17.40 -1.12
C GLY A 122 -34.35 -18.33 -1.86
N GLY A 123 -34.16 -19.56 -1.35
CA GLY A 123 -33.23 -20.55 -1.93
C GLY A 123 -31.83 -20.57 -1.30
N TYR A 124 -31.09 -21.61 -1.58
CA TYR A 124 -29.71 -21.79 -1.13
C TYR A 124 -28.79 -20.73 -1.75
N LYS A 125 -27.92 -20.12 -0.94
CA LYS A 125 -27.00 -19.02 -1.34
C LYS A 125 -27.69 -17.77 -1.93
N ALA A 126 -29.00 -17.60 -1.81
CA ALA A 126 -29.72 -16.42 -2.32
C ALA A 126 -29.29 -15.09 -1.67
N ASN A 127 -28.65 -15.14 -0.51
CA ASN A 127 -28.14 -13.96 0.20
C ASN A 127 -26.70 -13.57 -0.19
N ARG A 128 -26.00 -14.37 -1.04
CA ARG A 128 -24.65 -14.04 -1.48
C ARG A 128 -24.70 -12.87 -2.45
N ALA A 129 -23.86 -11.86 -2.21
CA ALA A 129 -23.67 -10.78 -3.16
C ALA A 129 -22.96 -11.30 -4.42
N GLU A 130 -23.27 -10.71 -5.56
CA GLU A 130 -22.52 -10.99 -6.78
C GLU A 130 -21.03 -10.68 -6.61
N MET A 131 -20.19 -11.44 -7.32
CA MET A 131 -18.74 -11.22 -7.29
C MET A 131 -18.42 -9.83 -7.85
N PRO A 132 -17.61 -9.00 -7.14
CA PRO A 132 -17.22 -7.69 -7.64
C PRO A 132 -16.58 -7.76 -9.03
N GLY A 133 -16.95 -6.85 -9.92
CA GLY A 133 -16.51 -6.89 -11.32
C GLY A 133 -14.99 -6.74 -11.50
N ASP A 134 -14.33 -6.03 -10.60
CA ASP A 134 -12.87 -5.90 -10.52
C ASP A 134 -12.19 -7.20 -10.05
N LEU A 135 -12.86 -8.03 -9.25
CA LEU A 135 -12.37 -9.36 -8.89
C LEU A 135 -12.56 -10.37 -10.03
N VAL A 136 -13.69 -10.32 -10.74
CA VAL A 136 -13.96 -11.19 -11.90
C VAL A 136 -12.84 -11.07 -12.93
N GLN A 137 -12.34 -9.84 -13.19
CA GLN A 137 -11.25 -9.59 -14.12
C GLN A 137 -9.92 -10.20 -13.67
N GLN A 138 -9.72 -10.47 -12.38
CA GLN A 138 -8.48 -11.01 -11.83
C GLN A 138 -8.44 -12.55 -11.80
N ILE A 139 -9.58 -13.24 -11.88
CA ILE A 139 -9.64 -14.72 -11.85
C ILE A 139 -8.77 -15.36 -12.94
N PRO A 140 -8.78 -14.91 -14.22
CA PRO A 140 -7.92 -15.46 -15.25
C PRO A 140 -6.42 -15.37 -14.90
N TYR A 141 -5.98 -14.27 -14.32
CA TYR A 141 -4.59 -14.07 -13.92
C TYR A 141 -4.18 -14.97 -12.74
N ILE A 142 -5.09 -15.19 -11.79
CA ILE A 142 -4.88 -16.13 -10.69
C ILE A 142 -4.73 -17.57 -11.22
N ARG A 143 -5.54 -17.96 -12.22
CA ARG A 143 -5.41 -19.28 -12.88
C ARG A 143 -4.05 -19.41 -13.58
N ARG A 144 -3.62 -18.38 -14.33
CA ARG A 144 -2.30 -18.36 -14.97
C ARG A 144 -1.16 -18.42 -13.93
N ALA A 145 -1.32 -17.79 -12.77
CA ALA A 145 -0.35 -17.91 -11.70
C ALA A 145 -0.26 -19.34 -11.17
N LEU A 146 -1.38 -20.02 -10.94
CA LEU A 146 -1.39 -21.43 -10.53
C LEU A 146 -0.73 -22.35 -11.57
N GLU A 147 -1.02 -22.13 -12.86
CA GLU A 147 -0.39 -22.84 -13.97
C GLU A 147 1.13 -22.63 -13.98
N ALA A 148 1.59 -21.38 -13.80
CA ALA A 148 3.01 -21.04 -13.72
C ALA A 148 3.69 -21.67 -12.49
N TYR A 149 2.98 -21.81 -11.36
CA TYR A 149 3.44 -22.56 -10.19
C TYR A 149 3.31 -24.07 -10.34
N ARG A 150 2.83 -24.58 -11.51
CA ARG A 150 2.59 -25.99 -11.82
C ARG A 150 1.65 -26.67 -10.81
N ILE A 151 0.65 -25.92 -10.36
CA ILE A 151 -0.36 -26.43 -9.42
C ILE A 151 -1.60 -26.80 -10.23
N PRO A 152 -2.04 -28.09 -10.20
CA PRO A 152 -3.21 -28.54 -10.92
C PRO A 152 -4.47 -27.87 -10.37
N ILE A 153 -5.31 -27.41 -11.30
CA ILE A 153 -6.63 -26.84 -11.01
C ILE A 153 -7.68 -27.93 -11.15
N LEU A 154 -8.37 -28.23 -10.07
CA LEU A 154 -9.42 -29.25 -10.00
C LEU A 154 -10.77 -28.56 -9.88
N GLN A 155 -11.75 -29.06 -10.64
CA GLN A 155 -13.13 -28.58 -10.62
C GLN A 155 -14.06 -29.66 -11.14
N LEU A 156 -15.31 -29.71 -10.65
CA LEU A 156 -16.31 -30.68 -11.07
C LEU A 156 -17.66 -30.00 -11.27
N GLU A 157 -18.27 -30.13 -12.46
CA GLU A 157 -19.57 -29.55 -12.74
C GLU A 157 -20.67 -30.17 -11.85
N GLY A 158 -21.58 -29.32 -11.36
CA GLY A 158 -22.70 -29.74 -10.50
C GLY A 158 -22.37 -29.93 -9.03
N TYR A 159 -21.07 -29.78 -8.63
CA TYR A 159 -20.61 -29.90 -7.26
C TYR A 159 -19.85 -28.65 -6.83
N GLU A 160 -19.78 -28.42 -5.53
CA GLU A 160 -19.02 -27.34 -4.94
C GLU A 160 -17.54 -27.78 -4.69
N ALA A 161 -16.62 -26.83 -4.60
CA ALA A 161 -15.24 -27.12 -4.27
C ALA A 161 -15.10 -27.93 -2.98
N ASP A 162 -15.97 -27.70 -2.00
CA ASP A 162 -16.02 -28.39 -0.73
C ASP A 162 -16.23 -29.89 -0.88
N ASP A 163 -17.12 -30.31 -1.80
CA ASP A 163 -17.43 -31.70 -2.08
C ASP A 163 -16.25 -32.39 -2.78
N VAL A 164 -15.61 -31.71 -3.70
CA VAL A 164 -14.39 -32.21 -4.37
C VAL A 164 -13.26 -32.36 -3.38
N ILE A 165 -13.01 -31.34 -2.52
CA ILE A 165 -11.99 -31.38 -1.45
C ILE A 165 -12.30 -32.52 -0.47
N GLY A 166 -13.54 -32.64 -0.01
CA GLY A 166 -13.99 -33.68 0.93
C GLY A 166 -13.75 -35.08 0.38
N THR A 167 -14.06 -35.28 -0.90
CA THR A 167 -13.87 -36.56 -1.58
C THR A 167 -12.38 -36.91 -1.75
N LEU A 168 -11.57 -35.95 -2.20
CA LEU A 168 -10.14 -36.15 -2.38
C LEU A 168 -9.43 -36.35 -1.04
N ALA A 169 -9.80 -35.60 -0.01
CA ALA A 169 -9.25 -35.76 1.34
C ALA A 169 -9.56 -37.17 1.91
N ARG A 170 -10.80 -37.65 1.75
CA ARG A 170 -11.19 -39.00 2.17
C ARG A 170 -10.43 -40.08 1.41
N LYS A 171 -10.34 -39.99 0.07
CA LYS A 171 -9.58 -40.92 -0.76
C LYS A 171 -8.10 -40.94 -0.39
N ALA A 172 -7.47 -39.80 -0.24
CA ALA A 172 -6.07 -39.69 0.15
C ALA A 172 -5.80 -40.22 1.56
N ALA A 173 -6.67 -39.93 2.53
CA ALA A 173 -6.59 -40.47 3.88
C ALA A 173 -6.71 -42.01 3.90
N ALA A 174 -7.60 -42.59 3.08
CA ALA A 174 -7.74 -44.04 2.92
C ALA A 174 -6.46 -44.69 2.37
N GLU A 175 -5.73 -43.95 1.51
CA GLU A 175 -4.41 -44.38 1.04
C GLU A 175 -3.25 -44.00 2.00
N SER A 176 -3.57 -43.55 3.20
CA SER A 176 -2.61 -43.18 4.26
C SER A 176 -1.74 -41.93 3.97
N TYR A 177 -2.19 -41.02 3.13
CA TYR A 177 -1.57 -39.70 3.01
C TYR A 177 -2.03 -38.77 4.13
N PRO A 178 -1.14 -37.99 4.77
CA PRO A 178 -1.53 -36.84 5.57
C PRO A 178 -2.09 -35.73 4.65
N VAL A 179 -3.29 -35.20 4.97
CA VAL A 179 -3.98 -34.23 4.15
C VAL A 179 -4.21 -32.94 4.94
N PHE A 180 -3.88 -31.82 4.32
CA PHE A 180 -4.14 -30.46 4.83
C PHE A 180 -5.14 -29.74 3.90
N VAL A 181 -6.34 -29.50 4.38
CA VAL A 181 -7.34 -28.69 3.68
C VAL A 181 -7.06 -27.23 4.00
N VAL A 182 -6.65 -26.44 3.01
CA VAL A 182 -6.30 -25.03 3.18
C VAL A 182 -7.54 -24.18 2.94
N SER A 183 -8.28 -23.86 4.00
CA SER A 183 -9.50 -23.07 3.94
C SER A 183 -9.73 -22.27 5.22
N SER A 184 -10.43 -21.14 5.10
CA SER A 184 -10.96 -20.37 6.22
C SER A 184 -12.39 -20.74 6.58
N ASP A 185 -13.02 -21.60 5.80
CA ASP A 185 -14.39 -22.03 6.00
C ASP A 185 -14.50 -23.00 7.18
N LYS A 186 -15.49 -22.76 8.04
CA LYS A 186 -15.75 -23.60 9.22
C LYS A 186 -16.39 -24.93 8.83
N ASP A 187 -17.02 -24.97 7.67
CA ASP A 187 -17.70 -26.17 7.18
C ASP A 187 -16.72 -27.28 6.91
N MET A 188 -15.49 -26.94 6.50
CA MET A 188 -14.39 -27.88 6.32
C MET A 188 -13.97 -28.62 7.59
N LEU A 189 -14.29 -28.09 8.78
CA LEU A 189 -13.95 -28.74 10.06
C LEU A 189 -14.65 -30.10 10.28
N GLN A 190 -15.73 -30.37 9.52
CA GLN A 190 -16.37 -31.69 9.52
C GLN A 190 -15.51 -32.78 8.88
N LEU A 191 -14.52 -32.42 8.06
CA LEU A 191 -13.63 -33.35 7.37
C LEU A 191 -12.45 -33.84 8.24
N VAL A 192 -12.22 -33.16 9.37
CA VAL A 192 -11.07 -33.42 10.24
C VAL A 192 -11.13 -34.81 10.88
N ASN A 193 -10.01 -35.54 10.79
CA ASN A 193 -9.82 -36.86 11.40
C ASN A 193 -8.31 -37.08 11.65
N ASP A 194 -7.91 -38.33 11.96
CA ASP A 194 -6.51 -38.66 12.28
C ASP A 194 -5.51 -38.38 11.15
N LYS A 195 -5.98 -38.25 9.90
CA LYS A 195 -5.15 -38.03 8.71
C LYS A 195 -5.44 -36.70 8.02
N VAL A 196 -6.59 -36.10 8.31
CA VAL A 196 -7.04 -34.84 7.66
C VAL A 196 -7.09 -33.74 8.69
N CYS A 197 -6.36 -32.64 8.44
CA CYS A 197 -6.40 -31.43 9.22
C CYS A 197 -6.85 -30.25 8.35
N VAL A 198 -7.44 -29.21 8.95
CA VAL A 198 -7.74 -27.95 8.27
C VAL A 198 -6.66 -26.93 8.64
N LEU A 199 -5.99 -26.36 7.63
CA LEU A 199 -5.06 -25.26 7.76
C LEU A 199 -5.80 -23.95 7.53
N ASN A 200 -5.84 -23.10 8.56
CA ASN A 200 -6.54 -21.81 8.51
C ASN A 200 -5.56 -20.63 8.36
N PRO A 201 -5.29 -20.14 7.13
CA PRO A 201 -4.32 -19.09 6.88
C PRO A 201 -4.62 -17.74 7.57
N PRO A 202 -5.88 -17.30 7.72
CA PRO A 202 -6.25 -16.10 8.48
C PRO A 202 -5.79 -16.05 9.93
N LYS A 203 -5.54 -17.19 10.54
CA LYS A 203 -5.17 -17.31 11.97
C LYS A 203 -3.72 -17.77 12.09
N ASP A 204 -2.79 -17.09 11.43
CA ASP A 204 -1.36 -17.44 11.42
C ASP A 204 -1.10 -18.91 11.09
N ASN A 205 -1.71 -19.39 10.01
CA ASN A 205 -1.60 -20.76 9.56
C ASN A 205 -1.98 -21.80 10.64
N LEU A 206 -3.02 -21.49 11.43
CA LEU A 206 -3.49 -22.38 12.49
C LEU A 206 -3.90 -23.74 11.94
N ILE A 207 -3.28 -24.79 12.39
CA ILE A 207 -3.66 -26.18 12.08
C ILE A 207 -4.77 -26.61 13.03
N CYS A 208 -5.92 -26.97 12.47
CA CYS A 208 -7.07 -27.49 13.19
C CYS A 208 -7.10 -29.01 13.05
N ASP A 209 -6.60 -29.71 14.03
CA ASP A 209 -6.81 -31.15 14.27
C ASP A 209 -8.09 -31.39 15.07
N ALA A 210 -8.42 -32.62 15.40
CA ALA A 210 -9.63 -32.97 16.13
C ALA A 210 -9.74 -32.28 17.50
N SER A 211 -8.64 -32.11 18.22
CA SER A 211 -8.59 -31.43 19.52
C SER A 211 -8.87 -29.94 19.34
N LYS A 212 -8.31 -29.33 18.31
CA LYS A 212 -8.51 -27.90 18.02
C LYS A 212 -9.91 -27.58 17.52
N VAL A 213 -10.52 -28.49 16.77
CA VAL A 213 -11.95 -28.38 16.38
C VAL A 213 -12.84 -28.39 17.63
N GLU A 214 -12.61 -29.30 18.58
CA GLU A 214 -13.37 -29.34 19.81
C GLU A 214 -13.18 -28.10 20.68
N GLU A 215 -11.96 -27.55 20.73
CA GLU A 215 -11.69 -26.28 21.42
C GLU A 215 -12.46 -25.10 20.78
N ILE A 216 -12.51 -25.03 19.43
CA ILE A 216 -13.12 -23.92 18.68
C ILE A 216 -14.65 -24.02 18.66
N LEU A 217 -15.19 -25.21 18.37
CA LEU A 217 -16.63 -25.41 18.16
C LEU A 217 -17.34 -26.04 19.35
N GLY A 218 -16.61 -26.56 20.33
CA GLY A 218 -17.16 -27.19 21.51
C GLY A 218 -17.69 -28.60 21.30
N VAL A 219 -17.45 -29.19 20.11
CA VAL A 219 -17.84 -30.57 19.74
C VAL A 219 -16.76 -31.23 18.89
N PRO A 220 -16.61 -32.56 18.91
CA PRO A 220 -15.67 -33.24 18.04
C PRO A 220 -16.06 -33.11 16.53
N PRO A 221 -15.14 -33.31 15.58
CA PRO A 221 -15.38 -33.16 14.15
C PRO A 221 -16.63 -33.93 13.65
N SER A 222 -16.88 -35.12 14.17
CA SER A 222 -18.05 -35.94 13.81
C SER A 222 -19.39 -35.34 14.18
N LYS A 223 -19.43 -34.26 14.97
CA LYS A 223 -20.66 -33.57 15.41
C LYS A 223 -20.79 -32.15 14.84
N VAL A 224 -19.83 -31.71 14.01
CA VAL A 224 -19.84 -30.38 13.39
C VAL A 224 -21.09 -30.20 12.53
N VAL A 225 -21.44 -31.19 11.69
CA VAL A 225 -22.64 -31.17 10.86
C VAL A 225 -23.90 -30.97 11.68
N ASP A 226 -24.03 -31.72 12.81
CA ASP A 226 -25.20 -31.64 13.71
C ASP A 226 -25.35 -30.22 14.33
N VAL A 227 -24.24 -29.63 14.78
CA VAL A 227 -24.24 -28.26 15.32
C VAL A 227 -24.62 -27.24 14.26
N MET A 228 -24.08 -27.38 13.05
CA MET A 228 -24.36 -26.47 11.93
C MET A 228 -25.78 -26.57 11.45
N ALA A 229 -26.35 -27.80 11.41
CA ALA A 229 -27.75 -28.03 11.07
C ALA A 229 -28.73 -27.32 11.99
N LEU A 230 -28.41 -27.24 13.29
CA LEU A 230 -29.22 -26.49 14.27
C LEU A 230 -28.98 -24.97 14.20
N ARG A 231 -27.74 -24.58 14.01
CA ARG A 231 -27.35 -23.16 13.99
C ARG A 231 -27.84 -22.46 12.72
N GLY A 232 -27.79 -23.15 11.58
CA GLY A 232 -27.98 -22.60 10.25
C GLY A 232 -26.82 -21.73 9.80
N ASP A 233 -26.91 -21.18 8.60
CA ASP A 233 -26.00 -20.18 8.06
C ASP A 233 -26.73 -19.06 7.33
N SER A 234 -26.53 -17.81 7.78
CA SER A 234 -27.16 -16.64 7.19
C SER A 234 -26.51 -16.20 5.88
N ILE A 235 -25.24 -16.57 5.64
CA ILE A 235 -24.51 -16.23 4.40
C ILE A 235 -25.02 -17.12 3.28
N ASP A 236 -25.10 -18.43 3.54
CA ASP A 236 -25.57 -19.44 2.57
C ASP A 236 -27.08 -19.63 2.61
N ASN A 237 -27.75 -18.81 3.40
CA ASN A 237 -29.22 -18.87 3.56
C ASN A 237 -29.72 -20.25 4.03
N ILE A 238 -28.97 -20.91 4.92
CA ILE A 238 -29.37 -22.18 5.52
C ILE A 238 -30.21 -21.90 6.75
N PRO A 239 -31.46 -22.36 6.81
CA PRO A 239 -32.45 -21.90 7.80
C PRO A 239 -32.11 -22.28 9.25
N GLY A 240 -31.57 -23.45 9.50
CA GLY A 240 -31.30 -23.96 10.85
C GLY A 240 -32.55 -24.12 11.72
N ALA A 241 -32.36 -24.14 13.03
CA ALA A 241 -33.40 -24.12 14.05
C ALA A 241 -33.61 -22.68 14.55
N PRO A 242 -34.69 -21.98 14.15
CA PRO A 242 -34.95 -20.61 14.49
C PRO A 242 -34.91 -20.35 16.02
N GLY A 243 -34.07 -19.37 16.46
CA GLY A 243 -33.90 -19.05 17.87
C GLY A 243 -32.86 -19.88 18.61
N ILE A 244 -32.19 -20.85 17.94
CA ILE A 244 -31.08 -21.62 18.47
C ILE A 244 -29.79 -21.10 17.82
N GLY A 245 -28.96 -20.42 18.59
CA GLY A 245 -27.65 -19.92 18.13
C GLY A 245 -26.49 -20.82 18.53
N ASP A 246 -25.25 -20.30 18.39
CA ASP A 246 -23.98 -21.04 18.59
C ASP A 246 -23.97 -21.85 19.89
N LYS A 247 -24.20 -21.20 21.03
CA LYS A 247 -24.17 -21.88 22.33
C LYS A 247 -25.27 -22.94 22.46
N GLY A 248 -26.48 -22.62 22.02
CA GLY A 248 -27.63 -23.52 22.14
C GLY A 248 -27.52 -24.76 21.28
N SER A 249 -26.95 -24.64 20.07
CA SER A 249 -26.70 -25.80 19.20
C SER A 249 -25.67 -26.75 19.79
N VAL A 250 -24.57 -26.22 20.34
CA VAL A 250 -23.55 -27.03 21.00
C VAL A 250 -24.10 -27.74 22.25
N ASP A 251 -24.86 -27.03 23.10
CA ASP A 251 -25.43 -27.59 24.33
C ASP A 251 -26.43 -28.75 24.00
N LEU A 252 -27.24 -28.56 22.97
CA LEU A 252 -28.18 -29.61 22.53
C LEU A 252 -27.47 -30.83 21.98
N ILE A 253 -26.44 -30.63 21.12
CA ILE A 253 -25.73 -31.76 20.53
C ILE A 253 -24.87 -32.51 21.59
N ARG A 254 -24.30 -31.79 22.55
CA ARG A 254 -23.61 -32.43 23.70
C ARG A 254 -24.58 -33.27 24.53
N ARG A 255 -25.83 -32.78 24.75
CA ARG A 255 -26.83 -33.49 25.56
C ARG A 255 -27.46 -34.68 24.85
N PHE A 256 -27.85 -34.53 23.58
CA PHE A 256 -28.60 -35.53 22.85
C PHE A 256 -27.79 -36.36 21.85
N GLY A 257 -26.56 -35.93 21.55
CA GLY A 257 -25.65 -36.65 20.67
C GLY A 257 -25.80 -36.38 19.18
N SER A 258 -26.99 -36.14 18.65
CA SER A 258 -27.24 -35.80 17.26
C SER A 258 -28.50 -34.93 17.08
N VAL A 259 -28.68 -34.38 15.88
CA VAL A 259 -29.89 -33.60 15.51
C VAL A 259 -31.13 -34.47 15.60
N GLU A 260 -31.07 -35.72 15.09
CA GLU A 260 -32.19 -36.65 15.10
C GLU A 260 -32.64 -36.95 16.54
N GLN A 261 -31.69 -37.22 17.44
CA GLN A 261 -32.03 -37.48 18.86
C GLN A 261 -32.56 -36.20 19.54
N ALA A 262 -32.00 -35.02 19.23
CA ALA A 262 -32.52 -33.76 19.74
C ALA A 262 -33.95 -33.47 19.27
N LEU A 263 -34.31 -33.85 18.04
CA LEU A 263 -35.64 -33.73 17.49
C LEU A 263 -36.64 -34.75 18.11
N GLU A 264 -36.19 -35.97 18.36
CA GLU A 264 -36.98 -37.03 19.03
C GLU A 264 -37.30 -36.68 20.48
N HIS A 265 -36.31 -36.15 21.19
CA HIS A 265 -36.40 -35.74 22.58
C HIS A 265 -36.70 -34.27 22.79
N ALA A 266 -37.28 -33.58 21.77
CA ALA A 266 -37.55 -32.16 21.82
C ALA A 266 -38.42 -31.75 23.01
N ALA A 267 -39.35 -32.63 23.48
CA ALA A 267 -40.19 -32.38 24.64
C ALA A 267 -39.42 -32.24 25.97
N GLU A 268 -38.23 -32.83 26.08
CA GLU A 268 -37.36 -32.78 27.25
C GLU A 268 -36.49 -31.54 27.33
N VAL A 269 -36.52 -30.65 26.31
CA VAL A 269 -35.74 -29.44 26.28
C VAL A 269 -36.37 -28.38 27.19
N GLU A 270 -35.69 -27.99 28.24
CA GLU A 270 -36.18 -27.09 29.28
C GLU A 270 -36.56 -25.70 28.71
N LYS A 271 -35.71 -25.13 27.87
CA LYS A 271 -35.92 -23.80 27.27
C LYS A 271 -37.06 -23.82 26.25
N LYS A 272 -38.19 -23.17 26.54
CA LYS A 272 -39.42 -23.14 25.76
C LYS A 272 -39.17 -22.80 24.28
N THR A 273 -38.38 -21.75 23.99
CA THR A 273 -38.06 -21.37 22.61
C THR A 273 -37.32 -22.44 21.83
N TYR A 274 -36.43 -23.19 22.46
CA TYR A 274 -35.67 -24.26 21.82
C TYR A 274 -36.56 -25.47 21.57
N ARG A 275 -37.38 -25.82 22.56
CA ARG A 275 -38.40 -26.92 22.45
C ARG A 275 -39.36 -26.64 21.29
N GLU A 276 -39.97 -25.46 21.26
CA GLU A 276 -40.90 -25.06 20.21
C GLU A 276 -40.19 -24.99 18.83
N SER A 277 -38.96 -24.56 18.77
CA SER A 277 -38.18 -24.54 17.53
C SER A 277 -37.96 -25.95 16.97
N LEU A 278 -37.50 -26.86 17.82
CA LEU A 278 -37.27 -28.28 17.42
C LEU A 278 -38.56 -28.97 17.00
N GLN A 279 -39.66 -28.77 17.75
CA GLN A 279 -40.96 -29.42 17.46
C GLN A 279 -41.61 -28.90 16.16
N ASN A 280 -41.47 -27.61 15.88
CA ASN A 280 -42.22 -26.97 14.77
C ASN A 280 -41.39 -26.78 13.49
N ASN A 281 -40.10 -27.10 13.48
CA ASN A 281 -39.22 -26.92 12.34
C ASN A 281 -38.40 -28.16 11.99
N ARG A 282 -38.90 -29.34 12.32
CA ARG A 282 -38.23 -30.63 12.13
C ARG A 282 -37.67 -30.81 10.70
N ASP A 283 -38.53 -30.58 9.70
CA ASP A 283 -38.17 -30.80 8.30
C ASP A 283 -37.10 -29.82 7.84
N ASN A 284 -37.23 -28.51 8.22
CA ASN A 284 -36.23 -27.49 7.90
C ASN A 284 -34.86 -27.75 8.55
N ILE A 285 -34.86 -28.32 9.77
CA ILE A 285 -33.61 -28.65 10.47
C ILE A 285 -32.92 -29.85 9.81
N LEU A 286 -33.68 -30.93 9.50
CA LEU A 286 -33.13 -32.08 8.79
C LEU A 286 -32.61 -31.69 7.40
N TYR A 287 -33.32 -30.80 6.76
CA TYR A 287 -32.92 -30.28 5.48
C TYR A 287 -31.66 -29.39 5.59
N SER A 288 -31.58 -28.55 6.61
CA SER A 288 -30.35 -27.78 6.89
C SER A 288 -29.17 -28.72 7.09
N LYS A 289 -29.36 -29.88 7.72
CA LYS A 289 -28.34 -30.92 7.87
C LYS A 289 -27.86 -31.46 6.51
N GLN A 290 -28.78 -31.67 5.55
CA GLN A 290 -28.39 -32.08 4.20
C GLN A 290 -27.58 -31.02 3.47
N LEU A 291 -27.97 -29.74 3.59
CA LEU A 291 -27.26 -28.63 2.94
C LEU A 291 -25.85 -28.37 3.47
N VAL A 292 -25.64 -28.52 4.79
CA VAL A 292 -24.34 -28.31 5.41
C VAL A 292 -23.41 -29.52 5.30
N THR A 293 -23.93 -30.70 4.91
CA THR A 293 -23.10 -31.89 4.78
C THR A 293 -22.31 -31.86 3.48
N ILE A 294 -20.99 -31.96 3.59
CA ILE A 294 -20.09 -32.12 2.44
C ILE A 294 -20.21 -33.50 1.88
N ASP A 295 -20.49 -33.63 0.58
CA ASP A 295 -20.49 -34.95 -0.11
C ASP A 295 -19.06 -35.40 -0.35
N THR A 296 -18.67 -36.48 0.30
CA THR A 296 -17.32 -37.04 0.19
C THR A 296 -17.24 -38.20 -0.82
N ASN A 297 -18.24 -38.34 -1.69
CA ASN A 297 -18.36 -39.47 -2.64
C ASN A 297 -18.54 -39.02 -4.09
N VAL A 298 -18.20 -37.82 -4.44
CA VAL A 298 -18.35 -37.32 -5.81
C VAL A 298 -17.42 -38.00 -6.80
N ALA A 299 -17.79 -38.01 -8.08
CA ALA A 299 -17.06 -38.71 -9.13
C ALA A 299 -15.80 -37.93 -9.55
N VAL A 300 -14.82 -37.80 -8.67
CA VAL A 300 -13.50 -37.23 -8.92
C VAL A 300 -12.40 -38.22 -8.59
N ASP A 301 -11.42 -38.36 -9.48
CA ASP A 301 -10.30 -39.28 -9.28
C ASP A 301 -9.15 -38.64 -8.52
N LEU A 302 -8.53 -39.38 -7.59
CA LEU A 302 -7.34 -38.96 -6.89
C LEU A 302 -6.09 -39.28 -7.74
N ASN A 303 -5.49 -38.27 -8.34
CA ASN A 303 -4.24 -38.42 -9.09
C ASN A 303 -3.09 -37.72 -8.35
N VAL A 304 -2.54 -38.42 -7.34
CA VAL A 304 -1.45 -37.85 -6.51
C VAL A 304 -0.21 -37.48 -7.30
N PRO A 305 0.26 -38.28 -8.30
CA PRO A 305 1.40 -37.90 -9.14
C PRO A 305 1.20 -36.55 -9.86
N ALA A 306 -0.01 -36.21 -10.31
CA ALA A 306 -0.31 -34.95 -10.95
C ALA A 306 -0.34 -33.76 -9.99
N MET A 307 -0.42 -33.98 -8.68
CA MET A 307 -0.42 -32.95 -7.64
C MET A 307 0.99 -32.67 -7.11
N LYS A 308 2.05 -33.29 -7.64
CA LYS A 308 3.40 -33.10 -7.16
C LYS A 308 3.79 -31.63 -7.22
N ALA A 309 4.31 -31.10 -6.11
CA ALA A 309 4.72 -29.70 -6.02
C ALA A 309 6.10 -29.52 -6.69
N ASP A 310 6.08 -29.39 -8.00
CA ASP A 310 7.28 -29.16 -8.80
C ASP A 310 7.75 -27.69 -8.71
N GLU A 311 8.98 -27.44 -9.16
CA GLU A 311 9.52 -26.10 -9.27
C GLU A 311 8.69 -25.25 -10.24
N PRO A 312 8.42 -23.98 -9.92
CA PRO A 312 7.66 -23.08 -10.79
C PRO A 312 8.30 -22.88 -12.16
N ASP A 313 7.47 -22.61 -13.15
CA ASP A 313 7.92 -22.12 -14.45
C ASP A 313 8.30 -20.64 -14.33
N VAL A 314 9.60 -20.41 -14.12
CA VAL A 314 10.15 -19.08 -13.84
C VAL A 314 9.95 -18.13 -15.03
N GLU A 315 10.06 -18.60 -16.27
CA GLU A 315 9.86 -17.76 -17.46
C GLU A 315 8.40 -17.34 -17.60
N PHE A 316 7.48 -18.26 -17.35
CA PHE A 316 6.05 -17.93 -17.34
C PHE A 316 5.70 -16.95 -16.20
N LEU A 317 6.24 -17.15 -15.00
CA LEU A 317 6.05 -16.21 -13.89
C LEU A 317 6.60 -14.82 -14.19
N ARG A 318 7.78 -14.73 -14.83
CA ARG A 318 8.35 -13.44 -15.25
C ARG A 318 7.45 -12.71 -16.23
N ALA A 319 6.97 -13.40 -17.26
CA ALA A 319 6.07 -12.82 -18.25
C ALA A 319 4.77 -12.33 -17.58
N LEU A 320 4.19 -13.17 -16.71
CA LEU A 320 2.97 -12.82 -15.98
C LEU A 320 3.16 -11.63 -15.02
N PHE A 321 4.26 -11.61 -14.25
CA PHE A 321 4.54 -10.54 -13.31
C PHE A 321 4.93 -9.23 -14.01
N ALA A 322 5.56 -9.31 -15.17
CA ALA A 322 5.81 -8.15 -16.02
C ALA A 322 4.49 -7.56 -16.56
N GLU A 323 3.58 -8.41 -17.07
CA GLU A 323 2.25 -8.00 -17.55
C GLU A 323 1.41 -7.35 -16.44
N LEU A 324 1.48 -7.88 -15.23
CA LEU A 324 0.75 -7.37 -14.07
C LEU A 324 1.47 -6.25 -13.30
N GLU A 325 2.65 -5.85 -13.77
CA GLU A 325 3.51 -4.82 -13.14
C GLU A 325 3.90 -5.14 -11.68
N PHE A 326 4.06 -6.42 -11.34
CA PHE A 326 4.48 -6.88 -10.02
C PHE A 326 6.00 -6.78 -9.83
N THR A 327 6.50 -5.56 -9.77
CA THR A 327 7.95 -5.27 -9.75
C THR A 327 8.70 -5.96 -8.61
N SER A 328 8.13 -6.04 -7.41
CA SER A 328 8.74 -6.72 -6.27
C SER A 328 8.90 -8.22 -6.49
N LEU A 329 7.84 -8.88 -6.99
CA LEU A 329 7.87 -10.32 -7.29
C LEU A 329 8.78 -10.62 -8.48
N LEU A 330 8.81 -9.73 -9.47
CA LEU A 330 9.70 -9.86 -10.63
C LEU A 330 11.17 -9.80 -10.22
N LYS A 331 11.54 -8.90 -9.31
CA LYS A 331 12.92 -8.78 -8.77
C LYS A 331 13.44 -10.10 -8.19
N GLU A 332 12.60 -10.81 -7.46
CA GLU A 332 12.99 -12.05 -6.81
C GLU A 332 13.17 -13.22 -7.78
N LEU A 333 12.47 -13.18 -8.93
CA LEU A 333 12.56 -14.20 -9.97
C LEU A 333 13.67 -13.93 -11.00
N LEU A 334 14.21 -12.72 -11.00
CA LEU A 334 15.30 -12.44 -11.91
C LEU A 334 16.49 -13.28 -11.49
N PRO A 335 17.13 -14.00 -12.45
CA PRO A 335 18.43 -14.52 -12.15
C PRO A 335 19.27 -13.34 -11.67
N VAL A 336 20.09 -13.54 -10.66
CA VAL A 336 21.33 -12.79 -10.57
C VAL A 336 22.03 -13.12 -11.89
N VAL A 337 21.74 -12.33 -12.94
CA VAL A 337 22.63 -12.31 -14.09
C VAL A 337 23.85 -11.63 -13.48
N GLU A 338 24.74 -12.44 -12.96
CA GLU A 338 26.15 -12.11 -12.99
C GLU A 338 26.33 -11.68 -14.43
N VAL A 339 26.53 -10.40 -14.65
CA VAL A 339 26.95 -9.89 -15.95
C VAL A 339 28.09 -10.82 -16.33
N LYS A 340 27.89 -11.60 -17.39
CA LYS A 340 28.93 -12.52 -17.86
C LYS A 340 30.19 -11.73 -17.82
N GLU A 341 31.08 -12.09 -16.87
CA GLU A 341 32.39 -11.54 -16.60
C GLU A 341 32.69 -10.26 -17.41
N GLY A 342 32.11 -9.12 -16.97
CA GLY A 342 32.51 -7.84 -17.49
C GLY A 342 33.93 -7.61 -17.03
N ASP A 343 34.74 -6.97 -17.83
CA ASP A 343 36.10 -6.57 -17.45
C ASP A 343 36.02 -5.40 -16.45
N TYR A 344 35.58 -5.72 -15.20
CA TYR A 344 35.51 -4.76 -14.10
C TYR A 344 36.76 -4.85 -13.25
N ARG A 345 37.62 -3.85 -13.36
CA ARG A 345 38.94 -3.84 -12.75
C ARG A 345 38.97 -2.97 -11.51
N GLU A 346 39.63 -3.45 -10.46
CA GLU A 346 40.04 -2.61 -9.35
C GLU A 346 41.44 -2.06 -9.64
N ILE A 347 41.57 -0.73 -9.68
CA ILE A 347 42.79 -0.01 -9.96
C ILE A 347 43.38 0.48 -8.64
N LYS A 348 44.65 0.20 -8.42
CA LYS A 348 45.35 0.47 -7.15
C LYS A 348 46.34 1.62 -7.22
N SER A 349 46.63 2.14 -8.41
CA SER A 349 47.62 3.20 -8.57
C SER A 349 47.22 4.25 -9.60
N LYS A 350 47.74 5.46 -9.44
CA LYS A 350 47.55 6.54 -10.39
C LYS A 350 47.97 6.15 -11.81
N ALA A 351 49.11 5.46 -11.96
CA ALA A 351 49.66 5.07 -13.26
C ALA A 351 48.74 4.11 -13.99
N GLU A 352 48.19 3.11 -13.31
CA GLU A 352 47.20 2.19 -13.87
C GLU A 352 45.91 2.93 -14.29
N PHE A 353 45.47 3.91 -13.48
CA PHE A 353 44.28 4.69 -13.82
C PHE A 353 44.48 5.61 -15.02
N GLU A 354 45.68 6.25 -15.12
CA GLU A 354 46.06 7.02 -16.32
C GLU A 354 46.12 6.15 -17.57
N GLU A 355 46.66 4.93 -17.46
CA GLU A 355 46.74 3.98 -18.56
C GLU A 355 45.30 3.53 -18.98
N TYR A 356 44.45 3.21 -18.01
CA TYR A 356 43.06 2.88 -18.29
C TYR A 356 42.33 4.02 -19.00
N LEU A 357 42.45 5.26 -18.49
CA LEU A 357 41.81 6.43 -19.09
C LEU A 357 42.29 6.71 -20.53
N LYS A 358 43.58 6.46 -20.85
CA LYS A 358 44.12 6.59 -22.21
C LYS A 358 43.59 5.54 -23.18
N GLY A 359 43.15 4.39 -22.65
CA GLY A 359 42.54 3.31 -23.43
C GLY A 359 41.07 3.52 -23.75
N LEU A 360 40.44 4.54 -23.15
CA LEU A 360 39.03 4.85 -23.35
C LEU A 360 38.81 5.64 -24.64
N ASP A 361 37.65 5.45 -25.28
CA ASP A 361 37.23 6.28 -26.42
C ASP A 361 36.97 7.72 -25.96
N GLU A 362 37.72 8.69 -26.49
CA GLU A 362 37.58 10.11 -26.16
C GLU A 362 36.26 10.70 -26.67
N GLY A 363 35.64 10.10 -27.70
CA GLY A 363 34.37 10.53 -28.28
C GLY A 363 33.13 10.04 -27.51
N ALA A 364 33.26 9.01 -26.69
CA ALA A 364 32.17 8.46 -25.90
C ALA A 364 32.05 9.13 -24.52
N PRO A 365 30.81 9.42 -24.04
CA PRO A 365 30.63 9.97 -22.70
C PRO A 365 31.21 9.04 -21.61
N LEU A 366 31.92 9.61 -20.66
CA LEU A 366 32.45 8.90 -19.51
C LEU A 366 31.36 8.74 -18.44
N ALA A 367 30.90 7.53 -18.26
CA ALA A 367 29.98 7.21 -17.18
C ALA A 367 30.72 7.12 -15.86
N VAL A 368 30.20 7.75 -14.83
CA VAL A 368 30.82 7.87 -13.50
C VAL A 368 29.87 7.34 -12.43
N ALA A 369 30.42 6.58 -11.49
CA ALA A 369 29.72 6.16 -10.27
C ALA A 369 30.61 6.40 -9.05
N ILE A 370 29.96 6.67 -7.89
CA ILE A 370 30.64 7.04 -6.65
C ILE A 370 29.94 6.31 -5.50
N SER A 371 30.72 5.86 -4.51
CA SER A 371 30.19 5.28 -3.29
C SER A 371 31.11 5.56 -2.11
N SER A 372 30.53 5.79 -0.93
CA SER A 372 31.25 5.71 0.34
C SER A 372 30.96 4.38 1.00
N GLU A 373 31.99 3.66 1.45
CA GLU A 373 31.82 2.38 2.14
C GLU A 373 31.16 2.62 3.50
N GLN A 374 29.95 2.10 3.68
CA GLN A 374 29.46 1.75 5.01
C GLN A 374 29.76 0.27 5.23
N THR A 375 30.51 -0.06 6.26
CA THR A 375 30.55 -1.43 6.77
C THR A 375 29.12 -1.83 7.09
N GLU A 376 28.59 -2.82 6.36
CA GLU A 376 27.32 -3.44 6.68
C GLU A 376 27.42 -4.00 8.11
N SER A 377 26.82 -3.33 9.07
CA SER A 377 26.41 -3.97 10.30
C SER A 377 25.14 -4.78 9.95
N THR A 378 25.33 -6.06 9.77
CA THR A 378 24.27 -7.06 9.84
C THR A 378 23.66 -7.01 11.25
N ASP A 379 22.66 -6.15 11.46
CA ASP A 379 21.67 -6.27 12.52
C ASP A 379 20.73 -5.05 12.46
N SER A 380 19.68 -5.16 11.67
CA SER A 380 18.41 -4.46 11.96
C SER A 380 17.25 -5.13 11.24
N GLU A 381 16.86 -6.30 11.72
CA GLU A 381 15.45 -6.69 11.66
C GLU A 381 14.67 -5.81 12.63
N SER A 382 13.51 -5.36 12.17
CA SER A 382 12.46 -4.63 12.89
C SER A 382 12.55 -3.10 12.95
N ALA A 383 12.11 -2.46 11.87
CA ALA A 383 11.31 -1.25 11.98
C ALA A 383 10.13 -1.38 11.01
N LEU A 384 8.93 -1.45 11.54
CA LEU A 384 7.69 -1.44 10.77
C LEU A 384 7.58 -0.08 10.05
N ASP A 385 7.79 -0.11 8.75
CA ASP A 385 7.59 1.02 7.84
C ASP A 385 6.10 1.38 7.82
N ASP A 386 5.74 2.58 8.24
CA ASP A 386 4.37 3.11 8.20
C ASP A 386 3.97 3.69 6.83
N GLY A 387 4.81 3.49 5.81
CA GLY A 387 4.43 3.72 4.41
C GLY A 387 4.32 5.19 3.96
N SER A 388 4.88 6.17 4.68
CA SER A 388 4.71 7.60 4.37
C SER A 388 5.94 8.33 3.83
N GLY A 389 7.01 7.63 3.41
CA GLY A 389 8.21 8.23 2.81
C GLY A 389 8.55 7.61 1.45
N PRO A 390 9.16 8.36 0.51
CA PRO A 390 9.69 7.76 -0.71
C PRO A 390 10.81 6.77 -0.38
N PRO A 391 10.92 5.62 -1.09
CA PRO A 391 11.96 4.64 -0.83
C PRO A 391 13.34 5.27 -1.04
N GLN A 392 14.20 5.17 -0.04
CA GLN A 392 15.59 5.61 -0.16
C GLN A 392 16.32 4.68 -1.13
N SER A 393 16.92 5.26 -2.16
CA SER A 393 17.72 4.53 -3.14
C SER A 393 19.02 4.02 -2.48
N GLY A 394 19.14 2.70 -2.32
CA GLY A 394 20.24 2.08 -1.59
C GLY A 394 21.63 2.16 -2.25
N PHE A 395 21.83 2.92 -3.33
CA PHE A 395 23.13 3.03 -4.01
C PHE A 395 23.87 4.35 -3.77
N LEU A 396 23.20 5.36 -3.22
CA LEU A 396 23.74 6.64 -2.80
C LEU A 396 23.00 7.08 -1.52
N ALA A 397 23.04 6.27 -0.47
CA ALA A 397 22.69 6.74 0.86
C ALA A 397 23.82 7.65 1.35
N LEU A 398 23.79 8.90 0.93
CA LEU A 398 24.68 9.92 1.48
C LEU A 398 24.26 10.11 2.95
N ARG A 399 25.22 9.91 3.87
CA ARG A 399 25.06 10.28 5.28
C ARG A 399 24.59 11.73 5.40
N PRO A 400 23.71 12.06 6.36
CA PRO A 400 23.57 13.44 6.81
C PRO A 400 24.97 13.97 7.18
N ALA A 401 25.32 15.15 6.70
CA ALA A 401 26.66 15.74 6.86
C ALA A 401 27.08 15.98 8.32
N ASP A 402 26.24 15.73 9.31
CA ASP A 402 26.48 15.94 10.74
C ASP A 402 27.12 14.74 11.48
N GLU A 403 27.22 13.57 10.85
CA GLU A 403 28.09 12.54 11.40
C GLU A 403 29.52 12.85 10.98
N ALA A 404 30.36 13.28 11.93
CA ALA A 404 31.79 13.43 11.73
C ALA A 404 32.33 12.17 11.02
N PRO A 405 33.13 12.30 9.95
CA PRO A 405 33.67 11.17 9.24
C PRO A 405 34.33 10.24 10.27
N SER A 406 33.76 9.03 10.41
CA SER A 406 34.53 8.00 11.11
C SER A 406 35.83 7.86 10.32
N ALA A 407 36.98 7.85 11.00
CA ALA A 407 38.32 7.93 10.42
C ALA A 407 38.67 6.76 9.48
N ALA A 408 37.74 6.07 8.89
CA ALA A 408 37.90 4.85 8.09
C ALA A 408 36.92 4.65 6.95
N ALA A 409 36.17 5.66 6.48
CA ALA A 409 35.31 5.46 5.30
C ALA A 409 36.18 5.60 4.03
N VAL A 410 36.49 4.48 3.39
CA VAL A 410 37.20 4.46 2.11
C VAL A 410 36.24 4.88 0.99
N GLU A 411 36.58 5.93 0.27
CA GLU A 411 35.79 6.43 -0.85
C GLU A 411 36.13 5.69 -2.13
N ARG A 412 35.14 5.30 -2.88
CA ARG A 412 35.24 4.56 -4.14
C ARG A 412 34.73 5.37 -5.30
N PHE A 413 35.47 5.36 -6.38
CA PHE A 413 35.18 6.03 -7.63
C PHE A 413 35.29 5.02 -8.77
N ALA A 414 34.31 5.03 -9.67
CA ALA A 414 34.37 4.15 -10.83
C ALA A 414 33.99 4.87 -12.12
N VAL A 415 34.56 4.41 -13.21
CA VAL A 415 34.35 4.93 -14.56
C VAL A 415 34.13 3.81 -15.57
N SER A 416 33.34 4.10 -16.58
CA SER A 416 33.11 3.26 -17.74
C SER A 416 32.81 4.11 -18.98
N ASN A 417 33.18 3.68 -20.17
CA ASN A 417 32.67 4.23 -21.43
C ASN A 417 32.39 3.17 -22.50
N ALA A 418 32.44 1.91 -22.13
CA ALA A 418 32.14 0.79 -23.02
C ALA A 418 31.29 -0.26 -22.30
N PRO A 419 30.27 -0.84 -22.95
CA PRO A 419 29.44 -1.87 -22.37
C PRO A 419 30.25 -3.09 -21.89
N GLY A 420 30.00 -3.54 -20.63
CA GLY A 420 30.66 -4.68 -20.04
C GLY A 420 32.09 -4.40 -19.56
N SER A 421 32.51 -3.16 -19.48
CA SER A 421 33.86 -2.77 -19.02
C SER A 421 33.78 -1.59 -18.06
N GLY A 422 34.62 -1.58 -17.04
CA GLY A 422 34.69 -0.49 -16.08
C GLY A 422 35.88 -0.63 -15.15
N ALA A 423 36.29 0.49 -14.57
CA ALA A 423 37.35 0.51 -13.59
C ALA A 423 36.93 1.23 -12.32
N MET A 424 37.24 0.65 -11.16
CA MET A 424 37.02 1.22 -9.84
C MET A 424 38.35 1.52 -9.18
N ALA A 425 38.44 2.65 -8.52
CA ALA A 425 39.59 3.03 -7.73
C ALA A 425 39.19 3.46 -6.33
N LEU A 426 40.04 3.18 -5.34
CA LEU A 426 39.93 3.65 -3.97
C LEU A 426 40.59 5.04 -3.86
N LEU A 427 39.86 6.05 -3.37
CA LEU A 427 40.37 7.42 -3.25
C LEU A 427 41.14 7.64 -1.93
N GLU A 428 42.14 6.77 -1.66
CA GLU A 428 43.02 6.87 -0.49
C GLU A 428 44.28 7.71 -0.77
N ASP A 429 44.74 7.68 -2.02
CA ASP A 429 45.97 8.38 -2.44
C ASP A 429 45.61 9.76 -3.04
N ARG A 430 46.24 10.81 -2.49
CA ARG A 430 46.08 12.18 -2.97
C ARG A 430 46.38 12.35 -4.45
N ALA A 431 47.39 11.65 -4.97
CA ALA A 431 47.75 11.74 -6.39
C ALA A 431 46.65 11.13 -7.30
N LEU A 432 45.93 10.14 -6.80
CA LEU A 432 44.78 9.56 -7.48
C LEU A 432 43.55 10.50 -7.40
N VAL A 433 43.34 11.12 -6.24
CA VAL A 433 42.30 12.15 -6.06
C VAL A 433 42.50 13.33 -7.02
N ASP A 434 43.76 13.82 -7.14
CA ASP A 434 44.07 14.93 -8.06
C ASP A 434 43.83 14.54 -9.54
N LEU A 435 44.11 13.29 -9.91
CA LEU A 435 43.77 12.78 -11.24
C LEU A 435 42.27 12.70 -11.47
N VAL A 436 41.52 12.12 -10.54
CA VAL A 436 40.08 12.05 -10.59
C VAL A 436 39.46 13.46 -10.69
N LYS A 437 40.00 14.40 -9.90
CA LYS A 437 39.61 15.83 -9.97
C LYS A 437 39.79 16.37 -11.38
N SER A 438 40.97 16.17 -11.99
CA SER A 438 41.26 16.64 -13.34
C SER A 438 40.28 16.09 -14.39
N VAL A 439 39.86 14.83 -14.25
CA VAL A 439 38.89 14.18 -15.14
C VAL A 439 37.48 14.73 -14.95
N LEU A 440 37.10 14.97 -13.69
CA LEU A 440 35.73 15.42 -13.38
C LEU A 440 35.52 16.91 -13.71
N GLU A 441 36.57 17.73 -13.59
CA GLU A 441 36.54 19.17 -13.89
C GLU A 441 36.76 19.48 -15.38
N ASP A 442 37.17 18.52 -16.20
CA ASP A 442 37.31 18.71 -17.65
C ASP A 442 35.96 18.86 -18.31
N ALA A 443 35.60 20.10 -18.67
CA ALA A 443 34.34 20.42 -19.36
C ALA A 443 34.29 19.90 -20.80
N ALA A 444 35.42 19.64 -21.44
CA ALA A 444 35.49 19.16 -22.83
C ALA A 444 35.14 17.67 -22.94
N ARG A 445 35.29 16.91 -21.86
CA ARG A 445 34.94 15.49 -21.81
C ARG A 445 33.50 15.28 -21.39
N PRO A 446 32.61 14.78 -22.27
CA PRO A 446 31.23 14.48 -21.93
C PRO A 446 31.13 13.43 -20.81
N LYS A 447 30.22 13.64 -19.88
CA LYS A 447 30.02 12.71 -18.75
C LYS A 447 28.57 12.31 -18.58
N THR A 448 28.39 11.11 -18.02
CA THR A 448 27.13 10.56 -17.56
C THR A 448 27.21 10.32 -16.08
N LEU A 449 26.25 10.85 -15.33
CA LEU A 449 26.07 10.54 -13.90
C LEU A 449 24.60 10.25 -13.63
N HIS A 450 24.32 9.15 -12.97
CA HIS A 450 22.99 8.87 -12.45
C HIS A 450 22.80 9.59 -11.12
N ASP A 451 21.78 10.43 -10.98
CA ASP A 451 21.56 11.33 -9.83
C ASP A 451 22.69 12.37 -9.67
N LEU A 452 22.80 13.24 -10.67
CA LEU A 452 23.78 14.31 -10.71
C LEU A 452 23.73 15.21 -9.47
N LYS A 453 22.54 15.49 -8.92
CA LYS A 453 22.40 16.36 -7.75
C LYS A 453 23.11 15.80 -6.52
N SER A 454 22.93 14.51 -6.24
CA SER A 454 23.64 13.83 -5.16
C SER A 454 25.16 13.83 -5.37
N ALA A 455 25.61 13.68 -6.61
CA ALA A 455 27.03 13.78 -6.95
C ALA A 455 27.60 15.19 -6.71
N LEU A 456 26.86 16.25 -7.04
CA LEU A 456 27.27 17.63 -6.78
C LEU A 456 27.44 17.88 -5.27
N HIS A 457 26.50 17.45 -4.43
CA HIS A 457 26.64 17.53 -2.97
C HIS A 457 27.85 16.76 -2.48
N TYR A 458 28.04 15.53 -2.95
CA TYR A 458 29.16 14.70 -2.53
C TYR A 458 30.52 15.35 -2.80
N PHE A 459 30.74 15.84 -4.01
CA PHE A 459 31.98 16.44 -4.41
C PHE A 459 32.20 17.86 -3.82
N GLY A 460 31.11 18.60 -3.56
CA GLY A 460 31.19 19.93 -2.93
C GLY A 460 31.53 19.86 -1.45
N GLU A 461 30.99 18.91 -0.71
CA GLU A 461 31.14 18.85 0.76
C GLU A 461 32.42 18.14 1.22
N ARG A 462 32.94 17.15 0.48
CA ARG A 462 33.97 16.22 0.99
C ARG A 462 35.39 16.51 0.65
N PHE A 463 35.66 17.28 -0.38
CA PHE A 463 37.04 17.55 -0.82
C PHE A 463 37.60 18.89 -0.31
N GLY A 464 37.07 19.42 0.81
CA GLY A 464 37.57 20.57 1.55
C GLY A 464 37.44 21.91 0.83
N GLU A 465 38.25 22.93 1.19
CA GLU A 465 38.24 24.28 0.61
C GLU A 465 38.38 24.30 -0.93
N HIS A 466 38.76 23.20 -1.53
CA HIS A 466 38.96 23.00 -2.96
C HIS A 466 38.13 21.83 -3.49
N GLY A 467 36.81 21.78 -3.18
CA GLY A 467 35.94 20.77 -3.71
C GLY A 467 36.10 20.47 -5.20
N ILE A 468 35.65 19.33 -5.66
CA ILE A 468 35.68 18.97 -7.09
C ILE A 468 34.49 19.62 -7.80
N ALA A 469 34.81 20.51 -8.76
CA ALA A 469 33.77 21.13 -9.60
C ALA A 469 33.42 20.21 -10.78
N LEU A 470 32.29 19.51 -10.68
CA LEU A 470 31.80 18.68 -11.79
C LEU A 470 31.50 19.53 -13.04
N ALA A 471 32.12 19.20 -14.17
CA ALA A 471 31.91 19.87 -15.45
C ALA A 471 31.68 18.85 -16.57
N GLY A 472 31.04 19.27 -17.66
CA GLY A 472 30.81 18.43 -18.83
C GLY A 472 29.78 17.30 -18.64
N VAL A 473 28.97 17.33 -17.58
CA VAL A 473 27.90 16.32 -17.40
C VAL A 473 26.75 16.66 -18.35
N GLN A 474 26.48 15.74 -19.27
CA GLN A 474 25.45 15.90 -20.30
C GLN A 474 24.25 14.98 -20.07
N HIS A 475 24.43 13.87 -19.34
CA HIS A 475 23.43 12.81 -19.20
C HIS A 475 23.20 12.46 -17.75
N ASP A 476 21.91 12.51 -17.33
CA ASP A 476 21.45 11.93 -16.07
C ASP A 476 20.34 10.91 -16.36
N PRO A 477 20.64 9.60 -16.32
CA PRO A 477 19.65 8.55 -16.57
C PRO A 477 18.45 8.56 -15.61
N MET A 478 18.61 9.11 -14.40
CA MET A 478 17.50 9.26 -13.46
C MET A 478 16.45 10.22 -14.01
N LEU A 479 16.87 11.39 -14.51
CA LEU A 479 15.99 12.37 -15.10
C LEU A 479 15.38 11.88 -16.43
N TYR A 480 16.13 11.17 -17.26
CA TYR A 480 15.58 10.53 -18.46
C TYR A 480 14.47 9.55 -18.12
N SER A 481 14.71 8.68 -17.13
CA SER A 481 13.70 7.71 -16.70
C SER A 481 12.43 8.40 -16.17
N TYR A 482 12.57 9.52 -15.47
CA TYR A 482 11.45 10.31 -14.99
C TYR A 482 10.66 10.99 -16.11
N LEU A 483 11.34 11.62 -17.06
CA LEU A 483 10.70 12.26 -18.22
C LEU A 483 9.90 11.27 -19.05
N LEU A 484 10.43 10.06 -19.26
CA LEU A 484 9.76 9.02 -20.02
C LEU A 484 8.54 8.43 -19.30
N ASP A 485 8.58 8.33 -17.98
CA ASP A 485 7.44 7.88 -17.19
C ASP A 485 7.50 8.36 -15.73
N PRO A 486 6.87 9.49 -15.42
CA PRO A 486 6.86 10.07 -14.08
C PRO A 486 5.99 9.31 -13.08
N THR A 487 5.30 8.25 -13.50
CA THR A 487 4.40 7.48 -12.62
C THR A 487 5.12 6.41 -11.80
N TYR A 488 6.37 6.09 -12.12
CA TYR A 488 7.17 5.18 -11.32
C TYR A 488 7.48 5.77 -9.94
N SER A 489 7.39 4.94 -8.92
CA SER A 489 7.70 5.34 -7.54
C SER A 489 9.19 5.56 -7.28
N SER A 490 10.06 4.98 -8.12
CA SER A 490 11.51 5.09 -8.01
C SER A 490 12.20 5.15 -9.37
N HIS A 491 13.18 6.04 -9.47
CA HIS A 491 14.07 6.19 -10.61
C HIS A 491 15.53 5.91 -10.25
N SER A 492 15.78 5.16 -9.17
CA SER A 492 17.14 4.75 -8.78
C SER A 492 17.78 3.86 -9.82
N LEU A 493 19.12 3.86 -9.89
CA LEU A 493 19.88 3.08 -10.89
C LEU A 493 19.48 1.60 -10.91
N PRO A 494 19.39 0.87 -9.77
CA PRO A 494 18.94 -0.52 -9.78
C PRO A 494 17.54 -0.73 -10.34
N GLU A 495 16.59 0.18 -10.02
CA GLU A 495 15.23 0.08 -10.52
C GLU A 495 15.12 0.34 -12.02
N VAL A 496 15.86 1.32 -12.51
CA VAL A 496 15.88 1.63 -13.95
C VAL A 496 16.58 0.52 -14.73
N ALA A 497 17.70 -0.01 -14.22
CA ALA A 497 18.42 -1.14 -14.82
C ALA A 497 17.52 -2.39 -14.90
N LEU A 498 16.78 -2.66 -13.82
CA LEU A 498 15.83 -3.76 -13.77
C LEU A 498 14.73 -3.61 -14.82
N ARG A 499 14.09 -2.42 -14.88
CA ARG A 499 12.99 -2.15 -15.81
C ARG A 499 13.41 -2.18 -17.28
N ARG A 500 14.62 -1.69 -17.58
CA ARG A 500 15.07 -1.50 -18.97
C ARG A 500 15.85 -2.68 -19.53
N PHE A 501 16.66 -3.30 -18.70
CA PHE A 501 17.58 -4.35 -19.13
C PHE A 501 17.31 -5.69 -18.47
N ASN A 502 16.36 -5.76 -17.57
CA ASN A 502 16.11 -6.96 -16.75
C ASN A 502 17.35 -7.41 -15.94
N LEU A 503 18.17 -6.42 -15.51
CA LEU A 503 19.42 -6.64 -14.80
C LEU A 503 19.26 -6.29 -13.33
N LYS A 504 19.73 -7.21 -12.46
CA LYS A 504 19.93 -6.94 -11.03
C LYS A 504 21.41 -6.62 -10.80
N LEU A 505 21.71 -5.43 -10.31
CA LEU A 505 23.08 -5.03 -10.04
C LEU A 505 23.69 -5.87 -8.91
N SER A 506 24.96 -6.25 -9.07
CA SER A 506 25.71 -7.05 -8.10
C SER A 506 26.19 -6.26 -6.88
N GLY A 507 26.17 -4.91 -6.96
CA GLY A 507 26.78 -4.02 -5.98
C GLY A 507 28.19 -3.57 -6.36
N ASN A 508 28.77 -4.06 -7.47
CA ASN A 508 30.04 -3.58 -7.98
C ASN A 508 29.90 -2.17 -8.55
N LEU A 509 30.73 -1.23 -8.11
CA LEU A 509 30.65 0.16 -8.50
C LEU A 509 31.05 0.39 -9.98
N ALA A 510 31.97 -0.38 -10.53
CA ALA A 510 32.35 -0.33 -11.94
C ALA A 510 31.20 -0.83 -12.83
N GLU A 511 30.46 -1.86 -12.39
CA GLU A 511 29.21 -2.28 -13.03
C GLU A 511 28.16 -1.15 -13.00
N ALA A 512 28.02 -0.45 -11.88
CA ALA A 512 27.09 0.67 -11.77
C ALA A 512 27.42 1.81 -12.76
N ALA A 513 28.70 2.12 -12.96
CA ALA A 513 29.15 3.07 -13.97
C ALA A 513 28.82 2.60 -15.39
N ASP A 514 29.10 1.33 -15.74
CA ASP A 514 28.76 0.76 -17.05
C ASP A 514 27.26 0.84 -17.31
N ILE A 515 26.46 0.40 -16.36
CA ILE A 515 24.99 0.39 -16.50
C ILE A 515 24.42 1.82 -16.62
N ALA A 516 24.99 2.79 -15.89
CA ALA A 516 24.60 4.19 -16.04
C ALA A 516 24.89 4.71 -17.47
N GLY A 517 26.02 4.37 -18.07
CA GLY A 517 26.37 4.72 -19.44
C GLY A 517 25.43 4.07 -20.48
N ARG A 518 25.16 2.79 -20.31
CA ARG A 518 24.22 2.05 -21.18
C ARG A 518 22.79 2.60 -21.09
N LEU A 519 22.34 2.92 -19.89
CA LEU A 519 21.04 3.54 -19.66
C LEU A 519 20.96 4.93 -20.27
N ALA A 520 22.01 5.74 -20.14
CA ALA A 520 22.07 7.07 -20.75
C ALA A 520 21.83 6.99 -22.27
N SER A 521 22.55 6.10 -22.94
CA SER A 521 22.43 5.91 -24.39
C SER A 521 21.03 5.43 -24.81
N ALA A 522 20.48 4.45 -24.10
CA ALA A 522 19.17 3.88 -24.41
C ALA A 522 18.02 4.87 -24.13
N LEU A 523 18.04 5.50 -22.96
CA LEU A 523 16.97 6.42 -22.54
C LEU A 523 17.04 7.75 -23.29
N ARG A 524 18.24 8.27 -23.61
CA ARG A 524 18.39 9.48 -24.42
C ARG A 524 17.69 9.35 -25.78
N LYS A 525 17.89 8.22 -26.45
CA LYS A 525 17.20 7.96 -27.70
C LYS A 525 15.68 8.03 -27.56
N GLU A 526 15.12 7.43 -26.52
CA GLU A 526 13.68 7.48 -26.27
C GLU A 526 13.18 8.90 -25.95
N VAL A 527 13.97 9.68 -25.19
CA VAL A 527 13.68 11.09 -24.89
C VAL A 527 13.64 11.90 -26.17
N ASP A 528 14.59 11.69 -27.08
CA ASP A 528 14.64 12.37 -28.39
C ASP A 528 13.45 11.95 -29.26
N ASP A 529 13.16 10.65 -29.36
CA ASP A 529 12.05 10.09 -30.15
C ASP A 529 10.68 10.60 -29.67
N GLN A 530 10.54 10.86 -28.36
CA GLN A 530 9.30 11.41 -27.76
C GLN A 530 9.23 12.94 -27.78
N GLY A 531 10.29 13.63 -28.24
CA GLY A 531 10.37 15.10 -28.32
C GLY A 531 10.51 15.77 -26.96
N LEU A 532 11.14 15.09 -25.98
CA LEU A 532 11.35 15.58 -24.61
C LEU A 532 12.75 16.21 -24.41
N THR A 533 13.56 16.29 -25.46
CA THR A 533 14.94 16.80 -25.43
C THR A 533 15.02 18.21 -24.86
N SER A 534 14.14 19.12 -25.32
CA SER A 534 14.14 20.52 -24.84
C SER A 534 13.75 20.62 -23.36
N VAL A 535 12.82 19.78 -22.90
CA VAL A 535 12.44 19.72 -21.48
C VAL A 535 13.64 19.31 -20.61
N TYR A 536 14.40 18.32 -21.07
CA TYR A 536 15.61 17.92 -20.37
C TYR A 536 16.69 19.01 -20.39
N GLU A 537 17.03 19.52 -21.56
CA GLU A 537 18.19 20.40 -21.74
C GLU A 537 17.93 21.84 -21.25
N GLU A 538 16.68 22.33 -21.35
CA GLU A 538 16.36 23.71 -21.01
C GLU A 538 15.74 23.86 -19.61
N ILE A 539 15.20 22.77 -19.04
CA ILE A 539 14.49 22.85 -17.76
C ILE A 539 15.11 21.93 -16.71
N ASP A 540 15.07 20.58 -16.90
CA ASP A 540 15.37 19.64 -15.81
C ASP A 540 16.86 19.56 -15.49
N ALA A 541 17.74 19.49 -16.47
CA ALA A 541 19.18 19.43 -16.24
C ALA A 541 19.74 20.76 -15.69
N PRO A 542 19.38 21.96 -16.20
CA PRO A 542 19.79 23.21 -15.61
C PRO A 542 19.25 23.47 -14.20
N LEU A 543 18.13 22.86 -13.83
CA LEU A 543 17.54 22.99 -12.49
C LEU A 543 18.38 22.23 -11.43
N VAL A 544 19.08 21.16 -11.78
CA VAL A 544 19.88 20.36 -10.83
C VAL A 544 20.84 21.20 -10.01
N PRO A 545 21.76 22.00 -10.59
CA PRO A 545 22.70 22.80 -9.80
C PRO A 545 22.01 23.97 -9.05
N VAL A 546 20.81 24.36 -9.46
CA VAL A 546 20.00 25.35 -8.71
C VAL A 546 19.49 24.74 -7.42
N LEU A 547 18.93 23.52 -7.50
CA LEU A 547 18.41 22.82 -6.34
C LEU A 547 19.53 22.43 -5.37
N GLU A 548 20.67 21.97 -5.89
CA GLU A 548 21.85 21.69 -5.06
C GLU A 548 22.23 22.94 -4.23
N ARG A 549 22.38 24.10 -4.87
CA ARG A 549 22.71 25.35 -4.16
C ARG A 549 21.64 25.77 -3.15
N MET A 550 20.37 25.56 -3.44
CA MET A 550 19.30 25.81 -2.50
C MET A 550 19.38 24.90 -1.26
N GLU A 551 19.65 23.61 -1.49
CA GLU A 551 19.81 22.61 -0.43
C GLU A 551 21.05 22.92 0.42
N SER A 552 22.18 23.25 -0.22
CA SER A 552 23.45 23.63 0.45
C SER A 552 23.33 24.94 1.23
N ALA A 553 22.54 25.90 0.73
CA ALA A 553 22.30 27.16 1.45
C ALA A 553 21.47 26.97 2.72
N GLY A 554 20.48 26.08 2.69
CA GLY A 554 19.58 25.84 3.80
C GLY A 554 18.78 27.07 4.26
N VAL A 555 18.01 26.95 5.33
CA VAL A 555 17.14 27.99 5.90
C VAL A 555 17.41 28.16 7.39
N LYS A 556 17.55 29.40 7.84
CA LYS A 556 17.74 29.72 9.26
C LYS A 556 16.42 29.70 10.02
N ILE A 557 16.46 29.15 11.25
CA ILE A 557 15.31 29.16 12.15
C ILE A 557 15.65 29.76 13.50
N ASP A 558 14.65 30.39 14.14
CA ASP A 558 14.74 30.92 15.49
C ASP A 558 14.46 29.81 16.53
N LEU A 559 15.53 29.28 17.11
CA LEU A 559 15.44 28.22 18.13
C LEU A 559 14.64 28.66 19.35
N SER A 560 14.86 29.89 19.83
CA SER A 560 14.19 30.41 21.03
C SER A 560 12.67 30.50 20.82
N ALA A 561 12.24 30.93 19.64
CA ALA A 561 10.83 30.98 19.28
C ALA A 561 10.20 29.55 19.25
N LEU A 562 10.90 28.57 18.68
CA LEU A 562 10.42 27.18 18.65
C LEU A 562 10.40 26.53 20.03
N GLU A 563 11.39 26.77 20.90
CA GLU A 563 11.39 26.30 22.28
C GLU A 563 10.21 26.85 23.09
N GLN A 564 9.95 28.15 22.98
CA GLN A 564 8.80 28.80 23.63
C GLN A 564 7.48 28.21 23.12
N MET A 565 7.37 27.98 21.81
CA MET A 565 6.21 27.37 21.18
C MET A 565 6.04 25.91 21.64
N SER A 566 7.13 25.11 21.72
CA SER A 566 7.10 23.74 22.26
C SER A 566 6.51 23.71 23.66
N ALA A 567 6.97 24.61 24.55
CA ALA A 567 6.44 24.70 25.91
C ALA A 567 4.96 25.16 25.94
N LYS A 568 4.53 26.05 25.04
CA LYS A 568 3.14 26.48 24.87
C LYS A 568 2.27 25.28 24.44
N LEU A 569 2.63 24.62 23.34
CA LEU A 569 1.87 23.49 22.81
C LEU A 569 1.78 22.32 23.79
N GLN A 570 2.85 22.05 24.54
CA GLN A 570 2.84 21.02 25.59
C GLN A 570 1.81 21.31 26.68
N ARG A 571 1.71 22.58 27.11
CA ARG A 571 0.72 23.00 28.13
C ARG A 571 -0.70 22.90 27.60
N GLU A 572 -0.93 23.36 26.37
CA GLU A 572 -2.25 23.31 25.71
C GLU A 572 -2.70 21.87 25.45
N ALA A 573 -1.81 21.01 24.92
CA ALA A 573 -2.09 19.59 24.72
C ALA A 573 -2.40 18.87 26.05
N ALA A 574 -1.64 19.17 27.11
CA ALA A 574 -1.90 18.60 28.44
C ALA A 574 -3.22 19.08 29.06
N ALA A 575 -3.62 20.33 28.79
CA ALA A 575 -4.92 20.84 29.20
C ALA A 575 -6.07 20.13 28.44
N LYS A 576 -5.93 19.97 27.14
CA LYS A 576 -6.90 19.23 26.31
C LYS A 576 -7.00 17.76 26.70
N ALA A 577 -5.88 17.11 26.99
CA ALA A 577 -5.88 15.73 27.48
C ALA A 577 -6.67 15.59 28.78
N ARG A 578 -6.47 16.51 29.75
CA ARG A 578 -7.23 16.51 31.02
C ARG A 578 -8.72 16.71 30.76
N GLU A 579 -9.10 17.66 29.91
CA GLU A 579 -10.50 17.90 29.54
C GLU A 579 -11.13 16.63 28.91
N ILE A 580 -10.41 15.93 28.03
CA ILE A 580 -10.85 14.65 27.44
C ILE A 580 -11.05 13.61 28.53
N TYR A 581 -10.10 13.44 29.45
CA TYR A 581 -10.20 12.45 30.54
C TYR A 581 -11.36 12.74 31.47
N GLU A 582 -11.58 14.02 31.85
CA GLU A 582 -12.72 14.45 32.64
C GLU A 582 -14.05 14.12 31.97
N ARG A 583 -14.20 14.43 30.68
CA ARG A 583 -15.40 14.13 29.91
C ARG A 583 -15.62 12.62 29.70
N CYS A 584 -14.55 11.85 29.57
CA CYS A 584 -14.62 10.39 29.43
C CYS A 584 -14.74 9.68 30.79
N GLY A 585 -14.44 10.34 31.91
CA GLY A 585 -14.45 9.75 33.26
C GLY A 585 -13.40 8.64 33.45
N MET A 586 -12.27 8.69 32.70
CA MET A 586 -11.14 7.76 32.82
C MET A 586 -9.92 8.26 32.03
N ASP A 587 -8.75 7.82 32.45
CA ASP A 587 -7.50 8.02 31.72
C ASP A 587 -7.30 6.87 30.70
N PHE A 588 -6.80 7.21 29.52
CA PHE A 588 -6.47 6.28 28.45
C PHE A 588 -5.45 6.91 27.48
N ASN A 589 -4.81 6.12 26.63
CA ASN A 589 -3.92 6.67 25.63
C ASN A 589 -4.72 7.21 24.43
N ILE A 590 -4.89 8.54 24.37
CA ILE A 590 -5.61 9.26 23.28
C ILE A 590 -4.99 8.99 21.91
N ASN A 591 -3.67 8.74 21.83
CA ASN A 591 -2.94 8.44 20.61
C ASN A 591 -3.09 6.97 20.16
N SER A 592 -3.66 6.10 21.01
CA SER A 592 -3.97 4.71 20.64
C SER A 592 -5.33 4.63 19.93
N PRO A 593 -5.39 4.33 18.61
CA PRO A 593 -6.66 4.21 17.90
C PRO A 593 -7.59 3.17 18.50
N LYS A 594 -7.02 2.11 19.11
CA LYS A 594 -7.78 1.04 19.74
C LYS A 594 -8.46 1.53 21.03
N GLN A 595 -7.69 2.16 21.94
CA GLN A 595 -8.24 2.65 23.21
C GLN A 595 -9.23 3.80 22.98
N LEU A 596 -8.89 4.73 22.08
CA LEU A 596 -9.80 5.82 21.73
C LEU A 596 -11.09 5.29 21.11
N GLY A 597 -11.01 4.30 20.21
CA GLY A 597 -12.19 3.68 19.61
C GLY A 597 -13.07 3.00 20.68
N ASP A 598 -12.48 2.31 21.64
CA ASP A 598 -13.20 1.68 22.74
C ASP A 598 -13.94 2.71 23.61
N VAL A 599 -13.28 3.82 23.94
CA VAL A 599 -13.88 4.92 24.71
C VAL A 599 -15.04 5.57 23.94
N LEU A 600 -14.84 5.93 22.68
CA LEU A 600 -15.86 6.63 21.89
C LEU A 600 -17.10 5.77 21.63
N PHE A 601 -16.91 4.53 21.22
CA PHE A 601 -17.99 3.70 20.69
C PHE A 601 -18.57 2.71 21.72
N ASN A 602 -17.78 2.22 22.67
CA ASN A 602 -18.25 1.29 23.69
C ASN A 602 -18.66 2.02 24.98
N LYS A 603 -17.83 2.95 25.48
CA LYS A 603 -18.10 3.65 26.73
C LYS A 603 -19.06 4.82 26.55
N LEU A 604 -18.80 5.71 25.60
CA LEU A 604 -19.65 6.88 25.32
C LEU A 604 -20.82 6.54 24.39
N ALA A 605 -20.84 5.32 23.84
CA ALA A 605 -21.89 4.80 22.96
C ALA A 605 -22.22 5.72 21.76
N LEU A 606 -21.20 6.42 21.20
CA LEU A 606 -21.39 7.27 20.04
C LEU A 606 -21.79 6.46 18.81
N PRO A 607 -22.56 7.05 17.87
CA PRO A 607 -23.00 6.36 16.67
C PRO A 607 -21.81 5.94 15.81
N ILE A 608 -21.76 4.66 15.42
CA ILE A 608 -20.76 4.18 14.47
C ILE A 608 -21.21 4.59 13.07
N PRO A 609 -20.42 5.36 12.30
CA PRO A 609 -20.79 5.78 10.95
C PRO A 609 -21.14 4.58 10.06
N VAL A 610 -22.20 4.69 9.26
CA VAL A 610 -22.76 3.61 8.42
C VAL A 610 -21.73 2.97 7.47
N LYS A 611 -20.70 3.71 7.06
CA LYS A 611 -19.55 3.21 6.27
C LYS A 611 -18.76 2.08 6.96
N TYR A 612 -18.88 1.93 8.26
CA TYR A 612 -18.09 1.01 9.09
C TYR A 612 -18.98 -0.04 9.78
N GLY A 613 -19.96 -0.60 9.08
CA GLY A 613 -20.97 -1.54 9.58
C GLY A 613 -20.46 -2.72 10.41
N LYS A 614 -21.37 -3.46 11.05
CA LYS A 614 -21.12 -4.57 11.98
C LYS A 614 -19.99 -5.50 11.49
N GLY A 615 -18.92 -5.65 12.30
CA GLY A 615 -17.80 -6.55 12.04
C GLY A 615 -16.53 -5.90 11.46
N LYS A 616 -16.52 -4.60 11.15
CA LYS A 616 -15.31 -3.89 10.71
C LYS A 616 -14.60 -3.24 11.91
N LYS A 617 -13.26 -3.18 11.81
CA LYS A 617 -12.41 -2.52 12.82
C LYS A 617 -12.85 -1.07 12.96
N ILE A 618 -13.22 -0.64 14.15
CA ILE A 618 -13.65 0.73 14.47
C ILE A 618 -12.51 1.69 14.13
N SER A 619 -12.76 2.64 13.23
CA SER A 619 -11.79 3.64 12.82
C SER A 619 -11.93 4.91 13.65
N THR A 620 -10.80 5.49 14.07
CA THR A 620 -10.71 6.83 14.66
C THR A 620 -9.97 7.80 13.73
N ALA A 621 -10.07 7.59 12.41
CA ALA A 621 -9.54 8.48 11.39
C ALA A 621 -10.18 9.88 11.50
N VAL A 622 -9.50 10.87 10.93
CA VAL A 622 -9.92 12.28 11.04
C VAL A 622 -11.35 12.47 10.53
N GLU A 623 -11.70 11.88 9.38
CA GLU A 623 -13.02 12.01 8.76
C GLU A 623 -14.14 11.44 9.63
N VAL A 624 -13.83 10.40 10.42
CA VAL A 624 -14.79 9.80 11.36
C VAL A 624 -14.99 10.71 12.56
N LEU A 625 -13.90 11.26 13.08
CA LEU A 625 -13.96 12.17 14.22
C LEU A 625 -14.60 13.50 13.85
N GLU A 626 -14.36 14.04 12.65
CA GLU A 626 -15.02 15.24 12.12
C GLU A 626 -16.54 15.08 12.05
N GLY A 627 -17.01 13.97 11.48
CA GLY A 627 -18.43 13.68 11.43
C GLY A 627 -19.09 13.53 12.82
N LEU A 628 -18.34 13.04 13.81
CA LEU A 628 -18.84 12.92 15.18
C LEU A 628 -18.72 14.25 15.96
N ALA A 629 -17.78 15.12 15.59
CA ALA A 629 -17.53 16.40 16.26
C ALA A 629 -18.65 17.43 16.08
N GLU A 630 -19.51 17.26 15.07
CA GLU A 630 -20.69 18.10 14.87
C GLU A 630 -21.72 17.93 16.00
N GLU A 631 -21.84 16.71 16.54
CA GLU A 631 -22.84 16.37 17.55
C GLU A 631 -22.25 16.13 18.95
N HIS A 632 -20.93 15.87 19.05
CA HIS A 632 -20.28 15.44 20.28
C HIS A 632 -18.99 16.20 20.59
N GLU A 633 -18.85 16.60 21.85
CA GLU A 633 -17.71 17.42 22.30
C GLU A 633 -16.37 16.63 22.31
N VAL A 634 -16.38 15.34 22.76
CA VAL A 634 -15.16 14.56 22.90
C VAL A 634 -14.41 14.35 21.59
N PRO A 635 -15.03 13.94 20.47
CA PRO A 635 -14.36 13.89 19.18
C PRO A 635 -13.72 15.22 18.74
N ARG A 636 -14.37 16.36 18.99
CA ARG A 636 -13.81 17.68 18.72
C ARG A 636 -12.54 17.95 19.53
N LEU A 637 -12.58 17.68 20.84
CA LEU A 637 -11.40 17.83 21.71
C LEU A 637 -10.26 16.91 21.30
N VAL A 638 -10.56 15.70 20.86
CA VAL A 638 -9.55 14.76 20.33
C VAL A 638 -8.91 15.28 19.04
N LEU A 639 -9.68 15.89 18.14
CA LEU A 639 -9.14 16.52 16.91
C LEU A 639 -8.21 17.69 17.27
N GLU A 640 -8.62 18.56 18.20
CA GLU A 640 -7.80 19.66 18.71
C GLU A 640 -6.50 19.14 19.34
N TYR A 641 -6.58 18.16 20.23
CA TYR A 641 -5.43 17.52 20.85
C TYR A 641 -4.46 16.92 19.82
N ARG A 642 -4.98 16.18 18.85
CA ARG A 642 -4.17 15.59 17.76
C ARG A 642 -3.50 16.66 16.91
N GLN A 643 -4.18 17.76 16.63
CA GLN A 643 -3.60 18.88 15.88
C GLN A 643 -2.42 19.49 16.64
N LEU A 644 -2.58 19.77 17.94
CA LEU A 644 -1.51 20.32 18.79
C LEU A 644 -0.31 19.39 18.86
N THR A 645 -0.55 18.10 19.14
CA THR A 645 0.52 17.10 19.24
C THR A 645 1.22 16.87 17.93
N LYS A 646 0.50 16.84 16.80
CA LYS A 646 1.10 16.71 15.46
C LYS A 646 1.98 17.91 15.11
N LEU A 647 1.50 19.13 15.33
CA LEU A 647 2.30 20.34 15.08
C LEU A 647 3.56 20.35 15.93
N LYS A 648 3.43 19.99 17.22
CA LYS A 648 4.56 19.91 18.13
C LYS A 648 5.60 18.90 17.67
N SER A 649 5.21 17.65 17.45
CA SER A 649 6.13 16.57 17.11
C SER A 649 6.72 16.68 15.70
N THR A 650 5.93 17.12 14.70
CA THR A 650 6.37 17.12 13.30
C THR A 650 7.23 18.33 12.95
N TYR A 651 6.97 19.48 13.57
CA TYR A 651 7.67 20.72 13.22
C TYR A 651 8.43 21.33 14.39
N VAL A 652 7.76 21.60 15.51
CA VAL A 652 8.32 22.44 16.56
C VAL A 652 9.47 21.75 17.29
N ASP A 653 9.36 20.47 17.58
CA ASP A 653 10.41 19.68 18.22
C ASP A 653 11.41 19.08 17.21
N ALA A 654 10.93 18.75 15.98
CA ALA A 654 11.77 18.08 14.99
C ALA A 654 12.74 19.04 14.29
N LEU A 655 12.31 20.25 13.93
CA LEU A 655 13.15 21.19 13.20
C LEU A 655 14.45 21.58 13.92
N PRO A 656 14.44 21.85 15.24
CA PRO A 656 15.69 22.13 15.97
C PRO A 656 16.73 21.00 15.90
N ALA A 657 16.28 19.75 15.91
CA ALA A 657 17.16 18.58 15.84
C ALA A 657 17.78 18.37 14.45
N LEU A 658 17.26 19.04 13.42
CA LEU A 658 17.73 18.96 12.03
C LEU A 658 18.65 20.11 11.62
N ILE A 659 19.03 20.99 12.57
CA ILE A 659 19.99 22.06 12.30
C ILE A 659 21.39 21.45 12.18
N ARG A 660 22.04 21.67 11.03
CA ARG A 660 23.43 21.27 10.84
C ARG A 660 24.38 22.18 11.63
N SER A 661 25.28 21.59 12.39
CA SER A 661 26.20 22.33 13.30
C SER A 661 27.13 23.31 12.57
N HIS A 662 27.57 22.97 11.35
CA HIS A 662 28.49 23.80 10.57
C HIS A 662 27.81 25.01 9.93
N SER A 663 26.54 24.94 9.55
CA SER A 663 25.80 26.02 8.88
C SER A 663 24.88 26.79 9.83
N GLY A 664 24.47 26.16 10.96
CA GLY A 664 23.44 26.69 11.84
C GLY A 664 22.04 26.77 11.19
N ARG A 665 21.80 26.00 10.12
CA ARG A 665 20.60 26.07 9.30
C ARG A 665 19.97 24.67 9.12
N VAL A 666 18.72 24.66 8.75
CA VAL A 666 17.99 23.45 8.33
C VAL A 666 18.11 23.31 6.82
N HIS A 667 18.45 22.10 6.37
CA HIS A 667 18.64 21.76 4.96
C HIS A 667 17.61 20.71 4.57
N THR A 668 16.70 21.07 3.66
CA THR A 668 15.75 20.11 3.06
C THR A 668 16.36 19.50 1.80
N THR A 669 15.81 18.40 1.33
CA THR A 669 16.12 17.82 0.02
C THR A 669 14.96 18.04 -0.94
N PHE A 670 15.21 18.61 -2.13
CA PHE A 670 14.22 18.81 -3.18
C PHE A 670 14.28 17.69 -4.21
N GLY A 671 13.20 16.91 -4.35
CA GLY A 671 13.10 15.83 -5.35
C GLY A 671 12.50 16.32 -6.67
N GLN A 672 13.23 16.16 -7.78
CA GLN A 672 12.71 16.41 -9.14
C GLN A 672 11.85 15.27 -9.63
N THR A 673 12.09 14.04 -9.18
CA THR A 673 11.45 12.80 -9.61
C THR A 673 10.38 12.28 -8.66
N GLY A 674 10.05 13.05 -7.61
CA GLY A 674 9.16 12.60 -6.52
C GLY A 674 7.66 12.76 -6.80
N THR A 675 7.25 13.38 -7.90
CA THR A 675 5.83 13.59 -8.23
C THR A 675 5.54 13.29 -9.69
N ALA A 676 4.36 12.72 -9.97
CA ALA A 676 3.94 12.45 -11.35
C ALA A 676 3.57 13.70 -12.16
N THR A 677 3.54 14.89 -11.55
CA THR A 677 3.02 16.12 -12.15
C THR A 677 4.11 17.13 -12.56
N GLY A 678 5.39 16.83 -12.34
CA GLY A 678 6.49 17.77 -12.57
C GLY A 678 6.72 18.77 -11.42
N ARG A 679 5.96 18.69 -10.32
CA ARG A 679 6.23 19.50 -9.13
C ARG A 679 7.44 18.96 -8.37
N LEU A 680 8.19 19.84 -7.73
CA LEU A 680 9.23 19.43 -6.77
C LEU A 680 8.57 18.87 -5.51
N SER A 681 9.18 17.85 -4.93
CA SER A 681 8.90 17.39 -3.57
C SER A 681 9.94 17.95 -2.59
N SER A 682 9.60 17.98 -1.30
CA SER A 682 10.52 18.37 -0.22
C SER A 682 10.55 17.27 0.83
N ALA A 683 11.74 16.86 1.23
CA ALA A 683 11.93 15.77 2.20
C ALA A 683 13.09 16.08 3.17
N ASN A 684 13.07 15.49 4.34
CA ASN A 684 14.13 15.50 5.34
C ASN A 684 14.65 16.90 5.75
N PRO A 685 13.77 17.85 6.21
CA PRO A 685 12.36 17.75 6.48
C PRO A 685 11.48 18.17 5.31
N ASN A 686 10.19 17.75 5.29
CA ASN A 686 9.23 18.27 4.33
C ASN A 686 8.76 19.68 4.75
N LEU A 687 9.34 20.71 4.15
CA LEU A 687 9.02 22.10 4.43
C LEU A 687 7.77 22.60 3.67
N GLN A 688 7.30 21.86 2.65
CA GLN A 688 6.11 22.22 1.87
C GLN A 688 4.80 21.99 2.65
N ASN A 689 4.81 21.16 3.69
CA ASN A 689 3.64 20.82 4.48
C ASN A 689 3.46 21.68 5.74
N ILE A 690 4.26 22.73 5.94
CA ILE A 690 4.11 23.66 7.08
C ILE A 690 2.75 24.37 6.96
N PRO A 691 1.87 24.29 7.98
CA PRO A 691 0.53 24.89 7.90
C PRO A 691 0.60 26.41 7.73
N ILE A 692 -0.31 26.97 6.94
CA ILE A 692 -0.41 28.43 6.72
C ILE A 692 -1.73 29.03 7.19
N ARG A 693 -2.80 28.21 7.26
CA ARG A 693 -4.15 28.72 7.53
C ARG A 693 -4.44 28.97 9.01
N THR A 694 -3.84 28.17 9.89
CA THR A 694 -4.04 28.26 11.34
C THR A 694 -3.10 29.31 11.95
N GLU A 695 -3.49 29.87 13.09
CA GLU A 695 -2.64 30.80 13.85
C GLU A 695 -1.33 30.15 14.27
N LEU A 696 -1.40 28.94 14.83
CA LEU A 696 -0.22 28.15 15.20
C LEU A 696 0.69 27.86 13.99
N GLY A 697 0.11 27.58 12.82
CA GLY A 697 0.90 27.39 11.60
C GLY A 697 1.64 28.68 11.19
N ARG A 698 1.02 29.83 11.35
CA ARG A 698 1.67 31.14 11.11
C ARG A 698 2.78 31.41 12.13
N GLU A 699 2.60 31.05 13.41
CA GLU A 699 3.64 31.14 14.43
C GLU A 699 4.86 30.26 14.07
N ILE A 700 4.63 29.01 13.60
CA ILE A 700 5.72 28.14 13.12
C ILE A 700 6.46 28.77 11.94
N ARG A 701 5.74 29.34 10.98
CA ARG A 701 6.35 30.02 9.82
C ARG A 701 7.14 31.25 10.22
N ALA A 702 6.72 31.98 11.24
CA ALA A 702 7.43 33.15 11.77
C ALA A 702 8.79 32.78 12.39
N ALA A 703 9.00 31.53 12.78
CA ALA A 703 10.29 31.05 13.26
C ALA A 703 11.34 30.90 12.14
N PHE A 704 10.93 30.91 10.85
CA PHE A 704 11.88 30.97 9.74
C PHE A 704 12.34 32.40 9.54
N ILE A 705 13.62 32.67 9.74
CA ILE A 705 14.19 34.00 9.79
C ILE A 705 15.30 34.21 8.75
N ALA A 706 15.56 35.47 8.39
CA ALA A 706 16.71 35.86 7.58
C ALA A 706 17.94 36.09 8.47
N GLU A 707 19.11 36.05 7.87
CA GLU A 707 20.33 36.52 8.53
C GLU A 707 20.26 38.03 8.81
N PRO A 708 21.00 38.55 9.81
CA PRO A 708 21.09 39.98 10.06
C PRO A 708 21.49 40.74 8.79
N GLY A 709 20.74 41.80 8.47
CA GLY A 709 20.93 42.59 7.25
C GLY A 709 20.32 42.01 5.97
N HIS A 710 19.62 40.89 6.08
CA HIS A 710 18.90 40.23 4.99
C HIS A 710 17.39 40.20 5.27
N VAL A 711 16.60 39.94 4.24
CA VAL A 711 15.15 39.74 4.35
C VAL A 711 14.75 38.46 3.62
N LEU A 712 13.67 37.82 4.06
CA LEU A 712 13.02 36.75 3.31
C LEU A 712 12.16 37.41 2.22
N LEU A 713 12.41 37.05 0.97
CA LEU A 713 11.59 37.44 -0.17
C LEU A 713 10.77 36.25 -0.63
N ALA A 714 9.45 36.36 -0.60
CA ALA A 714 8.53 35.36 -1.14
C ALA A 714 7.87 35.93 -2.40
N ALA A 715 7.97 35.19 -3.51
CA ALA A 715 7.30 35.49 -4.75
C ALA A 715 6.46 34.28 -5.20
N ASP A 716 5.23 34.56 -5.63
CA ASP A 716 4.29 33.51 -6.09
C ASP A 716 3.55 33.98 -7.34
N TYR A 717 3.24 33.05 -8.22
CA TYR A 717 2.42 33.31 -9.40
C TYR A 717 0.95 33.53 -9.03
N SER A 718 0.40 34.69 -9.36
CA SER A 718 -1.01 34.98 -9.11
C SER A 718 -1.92 34.14 -10.00
N GLN A 719 -2.61 33.16 -9.43
CA GLN A 719 -3.65 32.35 -10.08
C GLN A 719 -3.17 31.68 -11.38
N ILE A 720 -1.93 31.19 -11.41
CA ILE A 720 -1.29 30.64 -12.63
C ILE A 720 -2.14 29.54 -13.29
N GLU A 721 -2.76 28.65 -12.52
CA GLU A 721 -3.56 27.55 -13.04
C GLU A 721 -4.80 28.05 -13.81
N LEU A 722 -5.47 29.09 -13.29
CA LEU A 722 -6.62 29.71 -13.97
C LEU A 722 -6.18 30.54 -15.18
N ARG A 723 -5.00 31.14 -15.17
CA ARG A 723 -4.41 31.80 -16.33
C ARG A 723 -4.09 30.83 -17.44
N LEU A 724 -3.53 29.66 -17.09
CA LEU A 724 -3.29 28.57 -18.03
C LEU A 724 -4.61 28.02 -18.58
N LEU A 725 -5.62 27.83 -17.73
CA LEU A 725 -6.93 27.41 -18.18
C LEU A 725 -7.54 28.40 -19.18
N ALA A 726 -7.46 29.71 -18.90
CA ALA A 726 -7.90 30.76 -19.81
C ALA A 726 -7.15 30.72 -21.14
N HIS A 727 -5.82 30.50 -21.09
CA HIS A 727 -4.97 30.40 -22.27
C HIS A 727 -5.31 29.20 -23.16
N PHE A 728 -5.48 28.04 -22.58
CA PHE A 728 -5.77 26.80 -23.31
C PHE A 728 -7.23 26.74 -23.80
N SER A 729 -8.18 27.10 -22.96
CA SER A 729 -9.60 27.10 -23.32
C SER A 729 -9.99 28.21 -24.26
N LYS A 730 -9.21 29.30 -24.28
CA LYS A 730 -9.52 30.55 -24.99
C LYS A 730 -10.91 31.10 -24.66
N ASP A 731 -11.39 30.78 -23.44
CA ASP A 731 -12.67 31.26 -22.97
C ASP A 731 -12.65 32.80 -22.87
N LYS A 732 -13.57 33.42 -23.58
CA LYS A 732 -13.59 34.90 -23.75
C LYS A 732 -13.71 35.62 -22.40
N LEU A 733 -14.57 35.12 -21.51
CA LEU A 733 -14.82 35.77 -20.22
C LEU A 733 -13.61 35.66 -19.31
N LEU A 734 -12.96 34.49 -19.26
CA LEU A 734 -11.75 34.32 -18.46
C LEU A 734 -10.59 35.16 -19.01
N VAL A 735 -10.41 35.18 -20.33
CA VAL A 735 -9.34 35.97 -20.97
C VAL A 735 -9.54 37.46 -20.75
N GLU A 736 -10.77 37.97 -20.90
CA GLU A 736 -11.08 39.39 -20.66
C GLU A 736 -10.91 39.75 -19.20
N ALA A 737 -11.40 38.93 -18.27
CA ALA A 737 -11.23 39.16 -16.84
C ALA A 737 -9.75 39.26 -16.44
N PHE A 738 -8.88 38.42 -16.93
CA PHE A 738 -7.44 38.50 -16.68
C PHE A 738 -6.79 39.71 -17.34
N ARG A 739 -7.25 40.16 -18.51
CA ARG A 739 -6.75 41.38 -19.18
C ARG A 739 -7.14 42.65 -18.44
N HIS A 740 -8.31 42.69 -17.84
CA HIS A 740 -8.78 43.81 -17.03
C HIS A 740 -8.27 43.79 -15.60
N GLY A 741 -7.64 42.69 -15.17
CA GLY A 741 -7.16 42.55 -13.79
C GLY A 741 -8.26 42.24 -12.79
N ASP A 742 -9.39 41.71 -13.25
CA ASP A 742 -10.55 41.36 -12.41
C ASP A 742 -10.25 40.21 -11.48
N ASP A 743 -10.88 40.20 -10.30
CA ASP A 743 -10.83 39.07 -9.39
C ASP A 743 -11.74 37.95 -9.88
N ILE A 744 -11.14 36.93 -10.50
CA ILE A 744 -11.84 35.75 -11.06
C ILE A 744 -12.73 35.04 -10.02
N HIS A 745 -12.29 34.95 -8.77
CA HIS A 745 -13.11 34.34 -7.73
C HIS A 745 -14.37 35.15 -7.38
N THR A 746 -14.24 36.46 -7.40
CA THR A 746 -15.39 37.35 -7.22
C THR A 746 -16.34 37.27 -8.43
N LEU A 747 -15.81 37.25 -9.65
CA LEU A 747 -16.62 37.09 -10.85
C LEU A 747 -17.34 35.72 -10.86
N THR A 748 -16.65 34.67 -10.56
CA THR A 748 -17.25 33.33 -10.45
C THR A 748 -18.33 33.28 -9.36
N ALA A 749 -18.06 33.88 -8.20
CA ALA A 749 -19.04 33.98 -7.12
C ALA A 749 -20.31 34.72 -7.55
N SER A 750 -20.13 35.88 -8.19
CA SER A 750 -21.25 36.64 -8.73
C SER A 750 -22.13 35.83 -9.68
N GLN A 751 -21.50 35.03 -10.51
CA GLN A 751 -22.17 34.26 -11.55
C GLN A 751 -22.81 32.94 -11.02
N VAL A 752 -22.10 32.23 -10.18
CA VAL A 752 -22.56 30.93 -9.61
C VAL A 752 -23.66 31.13 -8.59
N PHE A 753 -23.58 32.18 -7.76
CA PHE A 753 -24.57 32.48 -6.73
C PHE A 753 -25.62 33.51 -7.19
N GLY A 754 -25.51 34.08 -8.39
CA GLY A 754 -26.46 35.03 -8.94
C GLY A 754 -26.51 36.37 -8.19
N VAL A 755 -25.42 36.78 -7.54
CA VAL A 755 -25.31 38.04 -6.79
C VAL A 755 -24.48 39.06 -7.53
N PRO A 756 -24.84 40.39 -7.52
CA PRO A 756 -24.00 41.41 -8.12
C PRO A 756 -22.56 41.39 -7.56
N PRO A 757 -21.52 41.72 -8.35
CA PRO A 757 -20.13 41.68 -7.88
C PRO A 757 -19.87 42.49 -6.60
N LEU A 758 -20.53 43.61 -6.44
CA LEU A 758 -20.41 44.48 -5.25
C LEU A 758 -21.06 43.87 -3.98
N MET A 759 -21.92 42.85 -4.14
CA MET A 759 -22.60 42.15 -3.04
C MET A 759 -21.96 40.79 -2.73
N VAL A 760 -20.88 40.43 -3.42
CA VAL A 760 -20.13 39.19 -3.13
C VAL A 760 -19.48 39.27 -1.77
N THR A 761 -19.88 38.41 -0.86
CA THR A 761 -19.31 38.31 0.48
C THR A 761 -17.95 37.57 0.42
N PRO A 762 -17.09 37.76 1.44
CA PRO A 762 -15.85 36.95 1.56
C PRO A 762 -16.12 35.47 1.54
N ASP A 763 -17.27 35.02 2.04
CA ASP A 763 -17.65 33.59 2.03
C ASP A 763 -18.05 33.12 0.64
N HIS A 764 -18.85 33.87 -0.11
CA HIS A 764 -19.14 33.58 -1.52
C HIS A 764 -17.85 33.48 -2.34
N ARG A 765 -16.90 34.41 -2.13
CA ARG A 765 -15.61 34.38 -2.81
C ARG A 765 -14.79 33.12 -2.45
N ARG A 766 -14.80 32.72 -1.18
CA ARG A 766 -14.12 31.51 -0.68
C ARG A 766 -14.72 30.26 -1.33
N GLN A 767 -16.04 30.16 -1.38
CA GLN A 767 -16.74 29.04 -2.03
C GLN A 767 -16.45 29.01 -3.54
N ALA A 768 -16.52 30.14 -4.22
CA ALA A 768 -16.16 30.23 -5.65
C ALA A 768 -14.70 29.83 -5.93
N LYS A 769 -13.78 30.11 -5.00
CA LYS A 769 -12.40 29.62 -5.09
C LYS A 769 -12.35 28.08 -5.06
N VAL A 770 -13.12 27.45 -4.21
CA VAL A 770 -13.22 25.97 -4.16
C VAL A 770 -13.83 25.42 -5.45
N VAL A 771 -14.86 26.07 -6.00
CA VAL A 771 -15.48 25.69 -7.28
C VAL A 771 -14.47 25.80 -8.42
N ASN A 772 -13.77 26.94 -8.55
CA ASN A 772 -12.80 27.19 -9.61
C ASN A 772 -11.69 26.11 -9.63
N PHE A 773 -11.07 25.87 -8.47
CA PHE A 773 -10.02 24.84 -8.38
C PHE A 773 -10.58 23.42 -8.49
N GLY A 774 -11.76 23.20 -7.91
CA GLY A 774 -12.42 21.89 -8.01
C GLY A 774 -12.68 21.48 -9.46
N ILE A 775 -13.10 22.41 -10.30
CA ILE A 775 -13.37 22.15 -11.72
C ILE A 775 -12.07 21.90 -12.50
N VAL A 776 -11.02 22.70 -12.26
CA VAL A 776 -9.70 22.50 -12.87
C VAL A 776 -9.16 21.09 -12.57
N TYR A 777 -9.36 20.59 -11.36
CA TYR A 777 -8.91 19.27 -10.92
C TYR A 777 -9.92 18.15 -11.12
N GLY A 778 -11.02 18.39 -11.84
CA GLY A 778 -12.02 17.37 -12.15
C GLY A 778 -12.81 16.86 -10.96
N LEU A 779 -13.04 17.72 -9.95
CA LEU A 779 -13.77 17.34 -8.74
C LEU A 779 -15.23 16.98 -9.08
N SER A 780 -15.71 15.82 -8.60
CA SER A 780 -17.10 15.41 -8.78
C SER A 780 -18.05 16.29 -7.95
N ALA A 781 -19.35 16.28 -8.31
CA ALA A 781 -20.37 16.97 -7.51
C ALA A 781 -20.41 16.50 -6.05
N PHE A 782 -20.10 15.22 -5.79
CA PHE A 782 -19.99 14.68 -4.43
C PHE A 782 -18.78 15.26 -3.69
N GLY A 783 -17.62 15.31 -4.33
CA GLY A 783 -16.40 15.90 -3.73
C GLY A 783 -16.55 17.40 -3.49
N LEU A 784 -17.22 18.14 -4.40
CA LEU A 784 -17.50 19.57 -4.21
C LEU A 784 -18.48 19.78 -3.05
N ALA A 785 -19.51 18.95 -2.93
CA ALA A 785 -20.48 19.00 -1.83
C ALA A 785 -19.80 18.83 -0.46
N GLN A 786 -18.89 17.86 -0.34
CA GLN A 786 -18.10 17.66 0.90
C GLN A 786 -17.23 18.89 1.24
N ASN A 787 -16.56 19.48 0.25
CA ASN A 787 -15.68 20.62 0.48
C ASN A 787 -16.43 21.91 0.85
N LEU A 788 -17.68 22.05 0.41
CA LEU A 788 -18.51 23.23 0.67
C LEU A 788 -19.49 23.03 1.84
N GLY A 789 -19.67 21.78 2.32
CA GLY A 789 -20.69 21.46 3.34
C GLY A 789 -22.12 21.64 2.83
N ILE A 790 -22.40 21.31 1.55
CA ILE A 790 -23.71 21.45 0.89
C ILE A 790 -24.21 20.12 0.35
N GLU A 791 -25.48 20.06 -0.07
CA GLU A 791 -26.03 18.87 -0.70
C GLU A 791 -25.45 18.59 -2.09
N PRO A 792 -25.22 17.30 -2.48
CA PRO A 792 -24.65 16.96 -3.79
C PRO A 792 -25.47 17.51 -4.99
N ALA A 793 -26.78 17.64 -4.84
CA ALA A 793 -27.66 18.23 -5.87
C ALA A 793 -27.39 19.73 -6.06
N GLU A 794 -27.04 20.45 -5.01
CA GLU A 794 -26.67 21.87 -5.05
C GLU A 794 -25.27 22.05 -5.66
N ALA A 795 -24.31 21.22 -5.25
CA ALA A 795 -22.96 21.21 -5.85
C ALA A 795 -23.03 20.94 -7.37
N ARG A 796 -23.95 20.07 -7.82
CA ARG A 796 -24.18 19.81 -9.24
C ARG A 796 -24.63 21.07 -9.96
N LYS A 797 -25.58 21.81 -9.39
CA LYS A 797 -26.05 23.09 -9.98
C LYS A 797 -24.90 24.09 -10.11
N PHE A 798 -24.00 24.17 -9.13
CA PHE A 798 -22.84 25.05 -9.22
C PHE A 798 -21.89 24.67 -10.35
N ILE A 799 -21.64 23.36 -10.55
CA ILE A 799 -20.81 22.87 -11.66
C ILE A 799 -21.48 23.19 -13.01
N ASP A 800 -22.76 22.94 -13.12
CA ASP A 800 -23.52 23.17 -14.37
C ASP A 800 -23.56 24.68 -14.70
N ALA A 801 -23.84 25.57 -13.73
CA ALA A 801 -23.80 27.01 -13.91
C ALA A 801 -22.40 27.54 -14.29
N TYR A 802 -21.35 26.96 -13.72
CA TYR A 802 -19.98 27.29 -14.09
C TYR A 802 -19.71 26.98 -15.57
N PHE A 803 -20.05 25.78 -16.01
CA PHE A 803 -19.82 25.37 -17.40
C PHE A 803 -20.76 26.05 -18.41
N GLU A 804 -21.95 26.45 -18.00
CA GLU A 804 -22.83 27.28 -18.83
C GLU A 804 -22.16 28.64 -19.09
N LYS A 805 -21.55 29.22 -18.05
CA LYS A 805 -20.90 30.51 -18.15
C LYS A 805 -19.57 30.46 -18.86
N TYR A 806 -18.75 29.50 -18.53
CA TYR A 806 -17.43 29.29 -19.10
C TYR A 806 -17.47 28.14 -20.14
N ALA A 807 -18.25 28.35 -21.21
CA ALA A 807 -18.47 27.33 -22.23
C ALA A 807 -17.17 26.91 -22.96
N GLY A 808 -16.22 27.85 -23.10
CA GLY A 808 -14.89 27.56 -23.65
C GLY A 808 -14.09 26.59 -22.79
N VAL A 809 -14.23 26.67 -21.47
CA VAL A 809 -13.57 25.73 -20.55
C VAL A 809 -14.17 24.34 -20.72
N ARG A 810 -15.50 24.21 -20.84
CA ARG A 810 -16.15 22.93 -21.07
C ARG A 810 -15.68 22.28 -22.37
N ALA A 811 -15.71 23.05 -23.46
CA ALA A 811 -15.28 22.57 -24.76
C ALA A 811 -13.81 22.10 -24.76
N PHE A 812 -12.93 22.84 -24.06
CA PHE A 812 -11.53 22.46 -23.91
C PHE A 812 -11.35 21.15 -23.16
N ILE A 813 -12.06 20.97 -22.04
CA ILE A 813 -11.98 19.74 -21.23
C ILE A 813 -12.47 18.56 -22.05
N ASP A 814 -13.65 18.66 -22.70
CA ASP A 814 -14.24 17.60 -23.51
C ASP A 814 -13.32 17.20 -24.67
N ALA A 815 -12.77 18.19 -25.38
CA ALA A 815 -11.82 17.97 -26.48
C ALA A 815 -10.51 17.30 -26.00
N THR A 816 -9.98 17.74 -24.84
CA THR A 816 -8.77 17.16 -24.26
C THR A 816 -8.99 15.70 -23.83
N LEU A 817 -10.13 15.38 -23.24
CA LEU A 817 -10.49 14.01 -22.88
C LEU A 817 -10.62 13.12 -24.12
N GLU A 818 -11.25 13.60 -25.19
CA GLU A 818 -11.39 12.87 -26.45
C GLU A 818 -10.02 12.63 -27.10
N GLN A 819 -9.19 13.67 -27.16
CA GLN A 819 -7.82 13.55 -27.67
C GLN A 819 -7.01 12.55 -26.86
N THR A 820 -7.09 12.62 -25.51
CA THR A 820 -6.35 11.71 -24.63
C THR A 820 -6.78 10.26 -24.82
N ARG A 821 -8.08 9.99 -25.02
CA ARG A 821 -8.56 8.62 -25.29
C ARG A 821 -8.00 8.07 -26.60
N ARG A 822 -7.84 8.94 -27.62
CA ARG A 822 -7.28 8.55 -28.92
C ARG A 822 -5.76 8.41 -28.87
N ASP A 823 -5.06 9.40 -28.32
CA ASP A 823 -3.61 9.55 -28.42
C ASP A 823 -2.87 8.93 -27.22
N GLN A 824 -3.61 8.52 -26.18
CA GLN A 824 -3.11 7.97 -24.90
C GLN A 824 -2.09 8.86 -24.18
N LYS A 825 -2.06 10.13 -24.51
CA LYS A 825 -1.16 11.13 -23.93
C LYS A 825 -1.72 12.55 -24.03
N VAL A 826 -1.23 13.42 -23.15
CA VAL A 826 -1.38 14.88 -23.22
C VAL A 826 -0.01 15.54 -23.27
N LYS A 827 0.04 16.77 -23.74
CA LYS A 827 1.26 17.57 -23.76
C LYS A 827 1.09 18.83 -22.93
N THR A 828 2.15 19.24 -22.24
CA THR A 828 2.25 20.54 -21.60
C THR A 828 2.56 21.64 -22.64
N MET A 829 2.61 22.92 -22.19
CA MET A 829 3.03 24.03 -23.07
C MET A 829 4.45 23.87 -23.62
N PHE A 830 5.30 23.17 -22.90
CA PHE A 830 6.71 22.97 -23.26
C PHE A 830 6.96 21.64 -24.02
N GLY A 831 5.94 20.86 -24.27
CA GLY A 831 6.05 19.60 -25.01
C GLY A 831 5.91 18.35 -24.11
#